data_6e6114f7be55883a6d4816abb47fe4c3
#
_entry.id   6e6114f7be55883a6d4816abb47fe4c3
#
_cell.length_a   1.000
_cell.length_b   1.000
_cell.length_c   1.000
_cell.angle_alpha   90.00
_cell.angle_beta   90.00
_cell.angle_gamma   90.00
#
_symmetry.space_group_name_H-M   'P 1'
#
loop_
_entity.id
_entity.type
_entity.pdbx_description
1 polymer ?
#
loop_
_entity_poly.entity_id
_entity_poly.type
_entity_poly.pdbx_seq_one_letter_code
_entity_poly.pdbx_strand_id
1 'polypeptide(L)'
;MSRHMRFIAAKIVALTVIGAGSALAAPIPTPDDPMAVLAETSQSPNARLGTWLDNLAREYDESRLKGVSEKDFRTTNKLMRVSRGKVGLDALATDGRALARSLRAMGATNVVNKGPLVSAMVPVGALGKLAADPALRYARPAMATTNGLVGPARTQGDVSLRADIARVNSKVDGTGVTVGLLSDSFACNPPAFRPGAPTSTADEDVSNGELPSGINVLAEGPCPDGTDEGRAMAQLVHDVAPGAAMAFHTAFNSEFDFAEGILRLKEQAGAQVIVDDVRYFAEPFFSDGMIAQAVDIVAGQNVSYFSSAGNSARESYDSDYRPVSVTLNAGRNLNGGKAVIRQFHDFDPGPAVSILQPVVVVPDDEAGVIIFSFQWDQPHKTATTYAALKAGRDPALAVGATSDIDFVIFDYKGHVLRRCPPGVARGITCQVAGDRNIGGDAVDLAVIYYSGPPRKEQLFYVGFVKAGGDDPGRVKYTWSESQGAFGILSFATNSPTSYGHSNAAGNIAVGASSWYATVPFSTSGKVPPNDTSDPLKPRIAPSLAACEPACLNDFSSAGGIPILLDKFGTRLAAPVVRRVPSVTGPDGGNTSFFFSDSSYDNDDGDASNSPFSTFVSATLDLPGDEYPNFFGTSASAPHVAAVAALMLDKNPKLAQSQVRQILENSAAARPIKQRFTSARPIVTNAITLDPTTGYNFDAGVGLVDADAAVSAVPAP
;
A
#
# COMPACT_ATOMS: atom_id res chain seq x y z
N MET A 1 -13.83 5.77 -12.92
CA MET A 1 -12.44 6.23 -12.66
C MET A 1 -12.49 7.36 -11.65
N SER A 2 -11.93 7.15 -10.45
CA SER A 2 -12.04 8.18 -9.40
C SER A 2 -11.34 9.46 -9.85
N ARG A 3 -11.76 10.61 -9.30
CA ARG A 3 -11.10 11.92 -9.49
C ARG A 3 -9.58 11.88 -9.20
N HIS A 4 -9.10 10.89 -8.46
CA HIS A 4 -7.68 10.65 -8.15
C HIS A 4 -6.79 10.45 -9.39
N MET A 5 -7.23 9.71 -10.40
CA MET A 5 -6.42 9.52 -11.61
C MET A 5 -6.30 10.78 -12.48
N ARG A 6 -7.24 11.75 -12.38
CA ARG A 6 -7.10 13.04 -13.05
C ARG A 6 -5.98 13.90 -12.48
N PHE A 7 -5.64 13.71 -11.20
CA PHE A 7 -4.61 14.49 -10.51
C PHE A 7 -3.20 13.97 -10.70
N ILE A 8 -3.02 12.68 -10.94
CA ILE A 8 -1.68 12.14 -11.27
C ILE A 8 -1.14 12.80 -12.55
N ALA A 9 -1.99 13.06 -13.54
CA ALA A 9 -1.61 13.82 -14.74
C ALA A 9 -1.43 15.33 -14.48
N ALA A 10 -2.19 15.90 -13.57
CA ALA A 10 -1.99 17.28 -13.13
C ALA A 10 -0.68 17.43 -12.35
N LYS A 11 -0.25 16.41 -11.59
CA LYS A 11 1.07 16.34 -10.94
C LYS A 11 2.21 16.53 -11.94
N ILE A 12 2.17 15.82 -13.07
CA ILE A 12 3.23 15.90 -14.10
C ILE A 12 3.19 17.25 -14.83
N VAL A 13 2.02 17.80 -15.10
CA VAL A 13 1.88 19.09 -15.78
C VAL A 13 2.20 20.26 -14.83
N ALA A 14 1.78 20.23 -13.57
CA ALA A 14 2.13 21.25 -12.57
C ALA A 14 3.64 21.23 -12.27
N LEU A 15 4.23 20.06 -12.06
CA LEU A 15 5.68 19.91 -11.85
C LEU A 15 6.52 20.30 -13.08
N THR A 16 6.03 20.08 -14.31
CA THR A 16 6.78 20.45 -15.53
C THR A 16 6.65 21.94 -15.85
N VAL A 17 5.58 22.61 -15.46
CA VAL A 17 5.38 24.06 -15.68
C VAL A 17 6.07 24.88 -14.59
N ILE A 18 6.13 24.39 -13.34
CA ILE A 18 6.84 25.08 -12.24
C ILE A 18 8.36 24.91 -12.35
N GLY A 19 8.84 23.87 -13.05
CA GLY A 19 10.29 23.61 -13.24
C GLY A 19 11.05 24.63 -14.10
N ALA A 20 10.42 25.68 -14.62
CA ALA A 20 11.06 26.63 -15.54
C ALA A 20 11.05 28.10 -15.12
N GLY A 21 10.73 28.48 -13.90
CA GLY A 21 10.93 29.87 -13.57
C GLY A 21 10.20 30.44 -12.35
N SER A 22 10.94 30.95 -11.44
CA SER A 22 10.64 32.01 -10.47
C SER A 22 9.90 31.70 -9.16
N ALA A 23 9.35 30.52 -8.90
CA ALA A 23 8.85 30.19 -7.54
C ALA A 23 9.99 29.87 -6.53
N LEU A 24 11.19 29.61 -7.02
CA LEU A 24 12.38 29.22 -6.22
C LEU A 24 13.14 30.40 -5.61
N ALA A 25 12.69 31.65 -5.77
CA ALA A 25 13.43 32.82 -5.29
C ALA A 25 12.95 33.37 -3.94
N ALA A 26 11.91 32.79 -3.32
CA ALA A 26 11.51 33.18 -1.98
C ALA A 26 12.45 32.49 -0.95
N PRO A 27 13.05 33.20 0.00
CA PRO A 27 13.86 32.59 1.02
C PRO A 27 13.02 31.61 1.84
N ILE A 28 13.60 30.42 2.12
CA ILE A 28 12.96 29.41 3.01
C ILE A 28 12.73 30.09 4.37
N PRO A 29 11.51 30.02 4.93
CA PRO A 29 11.21 30.66 6.19
C PRO A 29 12.01 30.05 7.36
N THR A 30 12.29 30.85 8.37
CA THR A 30 12.85 30.35 9.64
C THR A 30 11.73 29.62 10.40
N PRO A 31 11.86 28.33 10.72
CA PRO A 31 10.80 27.56 11.37
C PRO A 31 10.63 27.91 12.85
N ASP A 32 9.43 27.65 13.38
CA ASP A 32 9.18 27.60 14.82
C ASP A 32 9.91 26.39 15.46
N ASP A 33 9.98 26.35 16.81
CA ASP A 33 10.48 25.19 17.54
C ASP A 33 9.43 24.03 17.52
N PRO A 34 9.64 22.97 16.73
CA PRO A 34 8.66 21.90 16.61
C PRO A 34 8.52 21.07 17.89
N MET A 35 9.62 20.93 18.67
CA MET A 35 9.59 20.11 19.90
C MET A 35 8.72 20.72 20.99
N ALA A 36 8.54 22.06 21.02
CA ALA A 36 7.63 22.71 21.96
C ALA A 36 6.16 22.39 21.64
N VAL A 37 5.81 22.19 20.35
CA VAL A 37 4.45 21.83 19.91
C VAL A 37 4.20 20.34 20.12
N LEU A 38 5.20 19.48 19.85
CA LEU A 38 5.08 18.02 19.98
C LEU A 38 5.14 17.55 21.44
N ALA A 39 5.84 18.27 22.32
CA ALA A 39 5.95 17.94 23.75
C ALA A 39 4.61 17.92 24.50
N GLU A 40 3.58 18.60 23.99
CA GLU A 40 2.22 18.49 24.54
C GLU A 40 1.66 17.06 24.46
N THR A 41 2.19 16.21 23.57
CA THR A 41 1.79 14.82 23.42
C THR A 41 2.35 13.89 24.49
N SER A 42 3.55 14.16 24.97
CA SER A 42 4.23 13.27 25.93
C SER A 42 3.62 13.27 27.33
N GLN A 43 2.70 14.19 27.62
CA GLN A 43 2.00 14.32 28.90
C GLN A 43 0.60 13.66 28.91
N SER A 44 0.19 13.01 27.81
CA SER A 44 -1.08 12.28 27.78
C SER A 44 -1.06 11.10 28.75
N PRO A 45 -2.14 10.90 29.56
CA PRO A 45 -2.30 9.70 30.36
C PRO A 45 -2.30 8.40 29.54
N ASN A 46 -2.48 8.52 28.20
CA ASN A 46 -2.51 7.42 27.24
C ASN A 46 -1.21 7.24 26.44
N ALA A 47 -0.08 7.78 26.93
CA ALA A 47 1.19 7.79 26.19
C ALA A 47 1.67 6.41 25.69
N ARG A 48 1.19 5.30 26.29
CA ARG A 48 1.48 3.93 25.84
C ARG A 48 0.67 3.49 24.61
N LEU A 49 -0.34 4.24 24.19
CA LEU A 49 -1.15 3.96 23.01
C LEU A 49 -0.58 4.59 21.72
N GLY A 50 0.50 5.35 21.82
CA GLY A 50 0.92 6.21 20.73
C GLY A 50 -0.09 7.33 20.42
N THR A 51 0.34 8.29 19.60
CA THR A 51 -0.45 9.50 19.31
C THR A 51 -1.78 9.18 18.61
N TRP A 52 -1.82 8.15 17.78
CA TRP A 52 -2.98 7.79 16.97
C TRP A 52 -4.14 7.23 17.76
N LEU A 53 -3.88 6.24 18.61
CA LEU A 53 -4.92 5.63 19.45
C LEU A 53 -5.38 6.58 20.57
N ASP A 54 -4.50 7.46 21.04
CA ASP A 54 -4.87 8.52 22.00
C ASP A 54 -5.82 9.54 21.34
N ASN A 55 -5.54 9.95 20.10
CA ASN A 55 -6.45 10.82 19.34
C ASN A 55 -7.80 10.15 19.10
N LEU A 56 -7.81 8.87 18.70
CA LEU A 56 -9.04 8.12 18.49
C LEU A 56 -9.88 8.00 19.78
N ALA A 57 -9.25 7.76 20.92
CA ALA A 57 -9.95 7.70 22.21
C ALA A 57 -10.63 9.04 22.55
N ARG A 58 -9.94 10.16 22.33
CA ARG A 58 -10.49 11.50 22.55
C ARG A 58 -11.62 11.84 21.57
N GLU A 59 -11.46 11.49 20.29
CA GLU A 59 -12.50 11.65 19.26
C GLU A 59 -13.79 10.88 19.65
N TYR A 60 -13.63 9.66 20.16
CA TYR A 60 -14.76 8.88 20.65
C TYR A 60 -15.42 9.49 21.88
N ASP A 61 -14.66 9.96 22.87
CA ASP A 61 -15.21 10.60 24.07
C ASP A 61 -16.03 11.85 23.71
N GLU A 62 -15.59 12.66 22.76
CA GLU A 62 -16.37 13.79 22.26
C GLU A 62 -17.65 13.36 21.52
N SER A 63 -17.56 12.32 20.70
CA SER A 63 -18.73 11.76 19.99
C SER A 63 -19.76 11.22 20.97
N ARG A 64 -19.30 10.56 22.05
CA ARG A 64 -20.16 10.07 23.13
C ARG A 64 -20.88 11.18 23.85
N LEU A 65 -20.22 12.33 24.08
CA LEU A 65 -20.87 13.51 24.67
C LEU A 65 -21.97 14.08 23.76
N LYS A 66 -21.90 13.81 22.45
CA LYS A 66 -22.95 14.17 21.47
C LYS A 66 -24.02 13.08 21.30
N GLY A 67 -23.97 12.02 22.12
CA GLY A 67 -24.97 10.93 22.12
C GLY A 67 -24.74 9.83 21.09
N VAL A 68 -23.58 9.79 20.43
CA VAL A 68 -23.24 8.71 19.48
C VAL A 68 -22.93 7.43 20.25
N SER A 69 -23.56 6.31 19.87
CA SER A 69 -23.26 5.02 20.49
C SER A 69 -21.93 4.46 19.96
N GLU A 70 -21.27 3.59 20.76
CA GLU A 70 -19.96 3.02 20.36
C GLU A 70 -20.03 2.27 19.02
N LYS A 71 -21.09 1.50 18.78
CA LYS A 71 -21.27 0.74 17.53
C LYS A 71 -21.50 1.64 16.31
N ASP A 72 -22.01 2.85 16.53
CA ASP A 72 -22.31 3.81 15.46
C ASP A 72 -21.19 4.85 15.28
N PHE A 73 -20.19 4.82 16.14
CA PHE A 73 -19.03 5.71 16.07
C PHE A 73 -18.21 5.42 14.79
N ARG A 74 -17.87 6.49 14.09
CA ARG A 74 -16.95 6.48 12.95
C ARG A 74 -15.88 7.53 13.19
N THR A 75 -14.63 7.16 12.97
CA THR A 75 -13.52 8.11 13.04
C THR A 75 -13.49 9.01 11.81
N THR A 76 -13.00 10.24 11.97
CA THR A 76 -12.73 11.13 10.85
C THR A 76 -11.49 10.71 10.07
N ASN A 77 -10.63 9.88 10.66
CA ASN A 77 -9.47 9.31 10.00
C ASN A 77 -9.85 8.10 9.15
N LYS A 78 -10.03 8.30 7.85
CA LYS A 78 -10.42 7.25 6.90
C LYS A 78 -9.37 6.15 6.69
N LEU A 79 -8.13 6.37 7.11
CA LEU A 79 -7.05 5.38 7.04
C LEU A 79 -7.03 4.45 8.26
N MET A 80 -7.69 4.84 9.34
CA MET A 80 -7.85 4.03 10.53
C MET A 80 -9.22 3.35 10.50
N ARG A 81 -9.24 2.04 10.35
CA ARG A 81 -10.50 1.30 10.27
C ARG A 81 -11.08 1.08 11.66
N VAL A 82 -12.21 1.73 11.92
CA VAL A 82 -13.02 1.51 13.11
C VAL A 82 -14.33 0.84 12.67
N SER A 83 -14.45 -0.45 12.95
CA SER A 83 -15.62 -1.24 12.59
C SER A 83 -16.44 -1.59 13.81
N ARG A 84 -17.75 -1.27 13.81
CA ARG A 84 -18.69 -1.50 14.94
C ARG A 84 -18.13 -1.01 16.27
N GLY A 85 -17.46 0.14 16.28
CA GLY A 85 -16.85 0.72 17.48
C GLY A 85 -15.57 0.04 17.96
N LYS A 86 -14.94 -0.82 17.14
CA LYS A 86 -13.65 -1.46 17.46
C LYS A 86 -12.58 -1.05 16.47
N VAL A 87 -11.36 -0.87 16.95
CA VAL A 87 -10.16 -0.58 16.16
C VAL A 87 -9.19 -1.76 16.22
N GLY A 88 -8.60 -2.12 15.08
CA GLY A 88 -7.51 -3.09 15.01
C GLY A 88 -6.21 -2.48 15.53
N LEU A 89 -5.48 -3.21 16.36
CA LEU A 89 -4.18 -2.76 16.85
C LEU A 89 -3.20 -3.92 17.08
N ASP A 90 -1.92 -3.58 16.95
CA ASP A 90 -0.80 -4.38 17.41
C ASP A 90 -0.23 -3.81 18.71
N ALA A 91 0.07 -4.67 19.66
CA ALA A 91 0.62 -4.30 20.95
C ALA A 91 1.85 -5.12 21.32
N LEU A 92 2.82 -4.46 21.94
CA LEU A 92 3.89 -5.08 22.70
C LEU A 92 3.51 -5.11 24.19
N ALA A 93 3.66 -6.26 24.78
CA ALA A 93 3.33 -6.49 26.20
C ALA A 93 4.57 -6.85 27.03
N THR A 94 4.51 -6.56 28.32
CA THR A 94 5.45 -7.14 29.31
C THR A 94 5.07 -8.59 29.63
N ASP A 95 3.77 -8.90 29.60
CA ASP A 95 3.19 -10.24 29.65
C ASP A 95 2.03 -10.33 28.65
N GLY A 96 2.29 -10.94 27.49
CA GLY A 96 1.31 -11.03 26.40
C GLY A 96 0.10 -11.88 26.77
N ARG A 97 0.23 -12.92 27.64
CA ARG A 97 -0.91 -13.71 28.09
C ARG A 97 -1.80 -12.91 29.05
N ALA A 98 -1.20 -12.09 29.92
CA ALA A 98 -1.94 -11.20 30.79
C ALA A 98 -2.68 -10.15 29.97
N LEU A 99 -2.00 -9.46 29.04
CA LEU A 99 -2.61 -8.46 28.15
C LEU A 99 -3.76 -9.07 27.33
N ALA A 100 -3.57 -10.25 26.74
CA ALA A 100 -4.61 -10.92 25.97
C ALA A 100 -5.85 -11.27 26.81
N ARG A 101 -5.69 -11.64 28.10
CA ARG A 101 -6.82 -11.82 29.03
C ARG A 101 -7.53 -10.49 29.33
N SER A 102 -6.77 -9.44 29.60
CA SER A 102 -7.31 -8.10 29.83
C SER A 102 -8.09 -7.58 28.64
N LEU A 103 -7.55 -7.73 27.42
CA LEU A 103 -8.22 -7.33 26.18
C LEU A 103 -9.55 -8.05 25.99
N ARG A 104 -9.59 -9.38 26.20
CA ARG A 104 -10.87 -10.14 26.15
C ARG A 104 -11.87 -9.67 27.21
N ALA A 105 -11.41 -9.38 28.41
CA ALA A 105 -12.25 -8.82 29.47
C ALA A 105 -12.78 -7.41 29.14
N MET A 106 -12.07 -6.64 28.32
CA MET A 106 -12.50 -5.35 27.79
C MET A 106 -13.44 -5.47 26.59
N GLY A 107 -13.76 -6.67 26.12
CA GLY A 107 -14.65 -6.90 24.98
C GLY A 107 -13.94 -6.93 23.62
N ALA A 108 -12.62 -7.04 23.60
CA ALA A 108 -11.87 -7.20 22.36
C ALA A 108 -12.17 -8.56 21.69
N THR A 109 -12.17 -8.55 20.36
CA THR A 109 -12.30 -9.75 19.51
C THR A 109 -11.02 -9.98 18.70
N ASN A 110 -10.92 -11.10 18.02
CA ASN A 110 -9.76 -11.48 17.19
C ASN A 110 -8.42 -11.34 17.97
N VAL A 111 -8.43 -11.73 19.25
CA VAL A 111 -7.24 -11.59 20.12
C VAL A 111 -6.26 -12.71 19.82
N VAL A 112 -5.19 -12.36 19.13
CA VAL A 112 -4.05 -13.23 18.82
C VAL A 112 -2.90 -12.86 19.76
N ASN A 113 -2.21 -13.86 20.29
CA ASN A 113 -1.08 -13.65 21.21
C ASN A 113 0.04 -14.65 20.95
N LYS A 114 1.27 -14.14 20.84
CA LYS A 114 2.48 -14.96 20.76
C LYS A 114 3.63 -14.27 21.51
N GLY A 115 3.95 -14.80 22.69
CA GLY A 115 4.92 -14.14 23.57
C GLY A 115 4.49 -12.71 23.94
N PRO A 116 5.34 -11.70 23.76
CA PRO A 116 4.98 -10.30 24.04
C PRO A 116 4.15 -9.63 22.93
N LEU A 117 3.99 -10.23 21.75
CA LEU A 117 3.18 -9.69 20.68
C LEU A 117 1.71 -10.06 20.88
N VAL A 118 0.83 -9.05 20.85
CA VAL A 118 -0.62 -9.22 20.97
C VAL A 118 -1.30 -8.35 19.92
N SER A 119 -2.22 -8.94 19.17
CA SER A 119 -3.10 -8.26 18.22
C SER A 119 -4.54 -8.41 18.66
N ALA A 120 -5.39 -7.41 18.43
CA ALA A 120 -6.81 -7.48 18.73
C ALA A 120 -7.62 -6.39 18.02
N MET A 121 -8.93 -6.68 17.84
CA MET A 121 -9.95 -5.67 17.55
C MET A 121 -10.50 -5.17 18.90
N VAL A 122 -10.12 -3.95 19.31
CA VAL A 122 -10.39 -3.41 20.65
C VAL A 122 -11.52 -2.38 20.59
N PRO A 123 -12.54 -2.44 21.49
CA PRO A 123 -13.55 -1.40 21.58
C PRO A 123 -12.90 -0.03 21.83
N VAL A 124 -13.28 1.00 21.06
CA VAL A 124 -12.67 2.33 21.15
C VAL A 124 -12.85 2.92 22.56
N GLY A 125 -14.00 2.69 23.19
CA GLY A 125 -14.25 3.11 24.58
C GLY A 125 -13.39 2.39 25.63
N ALA A 126 -12.68 1.33 25.27
CA ALA A 126 -11.77 0.62 26.16
C ALA A 126 -10.30 1.09 26.07
N LEU A 127 -9.96 1.96 25.12
CA LEU A 127 -8.58 2.40 24.88
C LEU A 127 -7.94 3.05 26.11
N GLY A 128 -8.68 3.89 26.85
CA GLY A 128 -8.17 4.47 28.10
C GLY A 128 -7.87 3.41 29.19
N LYS A 129 -8.67 2.33 29.25
CA LYS A 129 -8.40 1.20 30.16
C LYS A 129 -7.18 0.40 29.68
N LEU A 130 -7.03 0.22 28.38
CA LEU A 130 -5.87 -0.43 27.80
C LEU A 130 -4.58 0.36 28.07
N ALA A 131 -4.61 1.69 27.96
CA ALA A 131 -3.48 2.55 28.29
C ALA A 131 -3.00 2.38 29.75
N ALA A 132 -3.92 2.11 30.66
CA ALA A 132 -3.65 1.90 32.09
C ALA A 132 -3.21 0.46 32.40
N ASP A 133 -3.33 -0.49 31.49
CA ASP A 133 -3.00 -1.90 31.76
C ASP A 133 -1.49 -2.07 32.01
N PRO A 134 -1.08 -2.65 33.16
CA PRO A 134 0.35 -2.81 33.48
C PRO A 134 1.08 -3.78 32.55
N ALA A 135 0.35 -4.68 31.89
CA ALA A 135 0.93 -5.59 30.90
C ALA A 135 1.17 -4.93 29.55
N LEU A 136 0.59 -3.78 29.26
CA LEU A 136 0.85 -3.04 28.04
C LEU A 136 2.18 -2.29 28.12
N ARG A 137 3.05 -2.49 27.15
CA ARG A 137 4.24 -1.67 26.94
C ARG A 137 3.99 -0.55 25.92
N TYR A 138 3.41 -0.90 24.78
CA TYR A 138 3.08 0.00 23.68
C TYR A 138 2.00 -0.62 22.79
N ALA A 139 1.15 0.21 22.17
CA ALA A 139 0.20 -0.21 21.13
C ALA A 139 0.13 0.80 20.01
N ARG A 140 -0.05 0.32 18.77
CA ARG A 140 -0.29 1.16 17.59
C ARG A 140 -1.51 0.64 16.82
N PRO A 141 -2.23 1.51 16.06
CA PRO A 141 -3.31 1.06 15.21
C PRO A 141 -2.80 0.28 14.01
N ALA A 142 -3.57 -0.69 13.56
CA ALA A 142 -3.39 -1.31 12.26
C ALA A 142 -3.89 -0.35 11.16
N MET A 143 -2.99 0.11 10.29
CA MET A 143 -3.33 0.97 9.16
C MET A 143 -2.85 0.32 7.88
N ALA A 144 -3.79 -0.19 7.09
CA ALA A 144 -3.56 -0.84 5.81
C ALA A 144 -4.41 -0.20 4.72
N THR A 145 -4.00 -0.33 3.49
CA THR A 145 -4.75 0.06 2.30
C THR A 145 -4.64 -1.01 1.23
N THR A 146 -5.69 -1.19 0.48
CA THR A 146 -5.73 -1.93 -0.77
C THR A 146 -5.74 -0.96 -1.95
N ASN A 147 -5.53 -1.46 -3.14
CA ASN A 147 -5.29 -0.65 -4.31
C ASN A 147 -6.05 -1.17 -5.54
N GLY A 148 -7.38 -1.34 -5.49
CA GLY A 148 -8.17 -1.95 -6.55
C GLY A 148 -9.47 -1.27 -6.96
N LEU A 149 -9.98 -1.64 -8.14
CA LEU A 149 -11.27 -1.26 -8.72
C LEU A 149 -11.72 -2.30 -9.80
N VAL A 150 -12.81 -2.65 -10.10
CA VAL A 150 -13.73 -3.66 -10.11
C VAL A 150 -14.77 -4.06 -11.19
N GLY A 151 -15.41 -5.26 -11.26
CA GLY A 151 -16.70 -5.70 -11.63
C GLY A 151 -17.08 -6.97 -12.27
N PRO A 152 -18.29 -7.52 -12.62
CA PRO A 152 -18.45 -8.92 -12.90
C PRO A 152 -18.20 -9.27 -14.37
N ALA A 153 -17.42 -10.30 -14.59
CA ALA A 153 -17.30 -11.20 -15.69
C ALA A 153 -15.86 -11.61 -15.95
N ARG A 154 -15.69 -12.46 -16.91
CA ARG A 154 -14.38 -13.05 -17.22
C ARG A 154 -13.31 -12.00 -17.45
N THR A 155 -12.24 -12.06 -16.68
CA THR A 155 -11.16 -11.09 -16.78
C THR A 155 -10.45 -11.13 -18.14
N GLN A 156 -10.20 -9.98 -18.73
CA GLN A 156 -9.37 -9.84 -19.92
C GLN A 156 -7.88 -10.21 -19.63
N GLY A 157 -7.51 -10.25 -18.35
CA GLY A 157 -6.20 -10.69 -17.89
C GLY A 157 -5.87 -12.12 -18.31
N ASP A 158 -6.86 -13.00 -18.42
CA ASP A 158 -6.72 -14.37 -18.92
C ASP A 158 -6.10 -14.41 -20.34
N VAL A 159 -6.61 -13.57 -21.22
CA VAL A 159 -6.12 -13.45 -22.61
C VAL A 159 -4.78 -12.69 -22.66
N SER A 160 -4.60 -11.63 -21.86
CA SER A 160 -3.35 -10.88 -21.78
C SER A 160 -2.16 -11.75 -21.37
N LEU A 161 -2.38 -12.67 -20.44
CA LEU A 161 -1.41 -13.67 -19.98
C LEU A 161 -1.28 -14.84 -20.96
N ARG A 162 -2.21 -15.05 -21.88
CA ARG A 162 -2.34 -16.26 -22.72
C ARG A 162 -2.62 -17.52 -21.88
N ALA A 163 -3.33 -17.36 -20.75
CA ALA A 163 -3.65 -18.47 -19.89
C ALA A 163 -4.76 -19.36 -20.48
N ASP A 164 -5.68 -18.79 -21.23
CA ASP A 164 -6.64 -19.51 -22.08
C ASP A 164 -5.94 -20.48 -23.03
N ILE A 165 -4.84 -20.07 -23.65
CA ILE A 165 -4.02 -20.91 -24.53
C ILE A 165 -3.27 -21.97 -23.70
N ALA A 166 -2.69 -21.60 -22.57
CA ALA A 166 -1.95 -22.51 -21.69
C ALA A 166 -2.83 -23.68 -21.23
N ARG A 167 -4.09 -23.39 -20.82
CA ARG A 167 -5.06 -24.42 -20.38
C ARG A 167 -5.35 -25.41 -21.48
N VAL A 168 -5.55 -24.94 -22.72
CA VAL A 168 -5.82 -25.82 -23.87
C VAL A 168 -4.59 -26.64 -24.25
N ASN A 169 -3.43 -26.00 -24.39
CA ASN A 169 -2.21 -26.65 -24.87
C ASN A 169 -1.68 -27.69 -23.86
N SER A 170 -1.70 -27.37 -22.58
CA SER A 170 -1.14 -28.20 -21.51
C SER A 170 -2.20 -29.06 -20.79
N LYS A 171 -3.49 -28.85 -21.04
CA LYS A 171 -4.63 -29.55 -20.38
C LYS A 171 -4.59 -29.42 -18.86
N VAL A 172 -4.39 -28.23 -18.38
CA VAL A 172 -4.37 -27.84 -16.96
C VAL A 172 -5.46 -26.80 -16.70
N ASP A 173 -5.95 -26.77 -15.46
CA ASP A 173 -6.94 -25.77 -15.02
C ASP A 173 -6.74 -25.33 -13.56
N GLY A 174 -5.65 -25.79 -12.91
CA GLY A 174 -5.34 -25.56 -11.51
C GLY A 174 -5.85 -26.67 -10.57
N THR A 175 -6.44 -27.75 -11.11
CA THR A 175 -6.94 -28.86 -10.30
C THR A 175 -5.85 -29.44 -9.38
N GLY A 176 -6.21 -29.65 -8.10
CA GLY A 176 -5.29 -30.20 -7.08
C GLY A 176 -4.39 -29.18 -6.41
N VAL A 177 -4.53 -27.89 -6.75
CA VAL A 177 -3.80 -26.79 -6.13
C VAL A 177 -4.74 -25.94 -5.27
N THR A 178 -4.27 -25.52 -4.08
CA THR A 178 -4.97 -24.57 -3.23
C THR A 178 -4.27 -23.21 -3.29
N VAL A 179 -5.00 -22.16 -3.65
CA VAL A 179 -4.56 -20.76 -3.61
C VAL A 179 -5.10 -20.10 -2.36
N GLY A 180 -4.21 -19.61 -1.51
CA GLY A 180 -4.53 -18.79 -0.34
C GLY A 180 -4.56 -17.29 -0.70
N LEU A 181 -5.59 -16.58 -0.29
CA LEU A 181 -5.81 -15.18 -0.58
C LEU A 181 -5.77 -14.36 0.71
N LEU A 182 -5.13 -13.21 0.68
CA LEU A 182 -5.07 -12.25 1.78
C LEU A 182 -5.39 -10.84 1.26
N SER A 183 -6.45 -10.25 1.79
CA SER A 183 -6.91 -8.90 1.46
C SER A 183 -7.77 -8.34 2.60
N ASP A 184 -8.62 -7.35 2.33
CA ASP A 184 -9.45 -6.74 3.37
C ASP A 184 -10.57 -7.67 3.88
N SER A 185 -11.40 -8.20 2.99
CA SER A 185 -12.58 -9.02 3.31
C SER A 185 -13.00 -9.90 2.14
N PHE A 186 -13.96 -10.81 2.41
CA PHE A 186 -14.44 -11.78 1.42
C PHE A 186 -15.96 -11.76 1.26
N ALA A 187 -16.72 -11.75 2.35
CA ALA A 187 -18.16 -11.86 2.34
C ALA A 187 -18.83 -10.82 3.27
N CYS A 188 -18.29 -9.59 3.31
CA CYS A 188 -18.93 -8.46 3.96
C CYS A 188 -20.13 -7.94 3.18
N ASN A 189 -20.22 -8.27 1.91
CA ASN A 189 -21.27 -7.86 0.98
C ASN A 189 -21.49 -6.34 1.00
N PRO A 190 -20.50 -5.54 0.59
CA PRO A 190 -20.59 -4.09 0.60
C PRO A 190 -21.74 -3.62 -0.34
N PRO A 191 -22.37 -2.48 -0.04
CA PRO A 191 -23.32 -1.88 -0.96
C PRO A 191 -22.63 -1.49 -2.26
N ALA A 192 -23.41 -1.36 -3.33
CA ALA A 192 -22.90 -0.85 -4.60
C ALA A 192 -22.06 0.41 -4.39
N PHE A 193 -20.91 0.49 -5.05
CA PHE A 193 -19.96 1.60 -4.92
C PHE A 193 -20.60 2.98 -5.21
N ARG A 194 -21.58 2.99 -6.12
CA ARG A 194 -22.43 4.13 -6.44
C ARG A 194 -23.82 3.66 -6.84
N PRO A 195 -24.86 4.51 -6.78
CA PRO A 195 -26.18 4.15 -7.26
C PRO A 195 -26.15 3.63 -8.71
N GLY A 196 -26.71 2.43 -8.92
CA GLY A 196 -26.75 1.78 -10.23
C GLY A 196 -25.54 0.94 -10.61
N ALA A 197 -24.45 0.96 -9.83
CA ALA A 197 -23.34 0.05 -10.08
C ALA A 197 -23.72 -1.41 -9.78
N PRO A 198 -23.22 -2.39 -10.54
CA PRO A 198 -23.41 -3.79 -10.24
C PRO A 198 -22.93 -4.14 -8.83
N THR A 199 -23.60 -5.08 -8.19
CA THR A 199 -23.20 -5.65 -6.91
C THR A 199 -23.64 -7.10 -6.85
N SER A 200 -22.87 -7.93 -6.17
CA SER A 200 -23.21 -9.33 -5.90
C SER A 200 -22.80 -9.69 -4.48
N THR A 201 -23.36 -10.76 -3.96
CA THR A 201 -22.93 -11.41 -2.73
C THR A 201 -22.01 -12.59 -3.05
N ALA A 202 -21.24 -13.06 -2.08
CA ALA A 202 -20.41 -14.24 -2.26
C ALA A 202 -21.23 -15.49 -2.65
N ASP A 203 -22.45 -15.63 -2.12
CA ASP A 203 -23.35 -16.73 -2.47
C ASP A 203 -23.87 -16.61 -3.92
N GLU A 204 -24.16 -15.40 -4.39
CA GLU A 204 -24.55 -15.13 -5.78
C GLU A 204 -23.38 -15.44 -6.73
N ASP A 205 -22.16 -15.04 -6.39
CA ASP A 205 -20.97 -15.32 -7.20
C ASP A 205 -20.72 -16.83 -7.35
N VAL A 206 -20.91 -17.60 -6.27
CA VAL A 206 -20.86 -19.07 -6.35
C VAL A 206 -22.00 -19.63 -7.22
N SER A 207 -23.22 -19.10 -7.08
CA SER A 207 -24.39 -19.60 -7.84
C SER A 207 -24.29 -19.28 -9.33
N ASN A 208 -23.65 -18.18 -9.68
CA ASN A 208 -23.45 -17.72 -11.07
C ASN A 208 -22.18 -18.28 -11.71
N GLY A 209 -21.31 -18.95 -10.93
CA GLY A 209 -20.08 -19.57 -11.42
C GLY A 209 -18.89 -18.60 -11.48
N GLU A 210 -19.00 -17.40 -10.91
CA GLU A 210 -17.89 -16.45 -10.75
C GLU A 210 -16.87 -16.92 -9.71
N LEU A 211 -17.30 -17.77 -8.79
CA LEU A 211 -16.47 -18.39 -7.76
C LEU A 211 -16.75 -19.89 -7.67
N PRO A 212 -15.74 -20.71 -7.34
CA PRO A 212 -15.95 -22.13 -7.03
C PRO A 212 -16.70 -22.29 -5.72
N SER A 213 -17.47 -23.39 -5.59
CA SER A 213 -18.07 -23.75 -4.32
C SER A 213 -17.02 -24.18 -3.29
N GLY A 214 -17.26 -23.87 -2.01
CA GLY A 214 -16.45 -24.39 -0.90
C GLY A 214 -15.15 -23.66 -0.60
N ILE A 215 -15.07 -22.38 -0.92
CA ILE A 215 -13.96 -21.52 -0.50
C ILE A 215 -13.82 -21.53 1.03
N ASN A 216 -12.61 -21.80 1.53
CA ASN A 216 -12.33 -21.93 2.96
C ASN A 216 -11.95 -20.57 3.57
N VAL A 217 -12.90 -19.86 4.16
CA VAL A 217 -12.66 -18.58 4.86
C VAL A 217 -12.16 -18.86 6.28
N LEU A 218 -10.84 -18.79 6.50
CA LEU A 218 -10.20 -18.99 7.81
C LEU A 218 -10.45 -17.84 8.77
N ALA A 219 -10.48 -16.63 8.26
CA ALA A 219 -10.81 -15.42 9.02
C ALA A 219 -11.40 -14.38 8.06
N GLU A 220 -12.56 -13.84 8.43
CA GLU A 220 -13.25 -12.79 7.69
C GLU A 220 -12.72 -11.41 8.10
N GLY A 221 -12.87 -10.43 7.21
CA GLY A 221 -12.51 -9.05 7.43
C GLY A 221 -13.44 -8.29 8.37
N PRO A 222 -13.16 -7.01 8.60
CA PRO A 222 -13.94 -6.18 9.51
C PRO A 222 -15.28 -5.74 8.87
N CYS A 223 -16.25 -6.66 8.75
CA CYS A 223 -17.58 -6.34 8.28
C CYS A 223 -18.36 -5.44 9.25
N PRO A 224 -19.21 -4.52 8.75
CA PRO A 224 -19.62 -4.34 7.34
C PRO A 224 -18.72 -3.40 6.55
N ASP A 225 -17.60 -2.94 7.10
CA ASP A 225 -16.78 -1.87 6.50
C ASP A 225 -15.71 -2.42 5.54
N GLY A 226 -15.68 -3.75 5.27
CA GLY A 226 -14.87 -4.38 4.25
C GLY A 226 -15.40 -4.13 2.84
N THR A 227 -14.50 -4.13 1.85
CA THR A 227 -14.84 -3.88 0.45
C THR A 227 -14.99 -5.16 -0.37
N ASP A 228 -14.65 -6.32 0.22
CA ASP A 228 -14.59 -7.63 -0.42
C ASP A 228 -13.56 -7.70 -1.58
N GLU A 229 -12.49 -6.91 -1.50
CA GLU A 229 -11.41 -6.96 -2.51
C GLU A 229 -10.79 -8.35 -2.59
N GLY A 230 -10.71 -9.08 -1.46
CA GLY A 230 -10.26 -10.48 -1.46
C GLY A 230 -11.18 -11.43 -2.25
N ARG A 231 -12.48 -11.15 -2.30
CA ARG A 231 -13.43 -11.88 -3.17
C ARG A 231 -13.22 -11.54 -4.63
N ALA A 232 -12.95 -10.27 -4.95
CA ALA A 232 -12.61 -9.86 -6.30
C ALA A 232 -11.32 -10.54 -6.79
N MET A 233 -10.26 -10.60 -5.95
CA MET A 233 -9.05 -11.36 -6.25
C MET A 233 -9.35 -12.84 -6.52
N ALA A 234 -10.27 -13.45 -5.76
CA ALA A 234 -10.66 -14.84 -5.95
C ALA A 234 -11.30 -15.08 -7.31
N GLN A 235 -12.11 -14.13 -7.82
CA GLN A 235 -12.69 -14.21 -9.16
C GLN A 235 -11.61 -14.19 -10.24
N LEU A 236 -10.61 -13.29 -10.13
CA LEU A 236 -9.48 -13.25 -11.07
C LEU A 236 -8.67 -14.57 -11.08
N VAL A 237 -8.48 -15.16 -9.89
CA VAL A 237 -7.83 -16.48 -9.79
C VAL A 237 -8.69 -17.55 -10.45
N HIS A 238 -10.02 -17.54 -10.23
CA HIS A 238 -10.94 -18.51 -10.79
C HIS A 238 -10.98 -18.47 -12.31
N ASP A 239 -10.97 -17.28 -12.90
CA ASP A 239 -10.95 -17.10 -14.34
C ASP A 239 -9.72 -17.69 -15.02
N VAL A 240 -8.56 -17.54 -14.39
CA VAL A 240 -7.28 -18.01 -14.94
C VAL A 240 -7.05 -19.49 -14.60
N ALA A 241 -7.41 -19.94 -13.40
CA ALA A 241 -7.20 -21.30 -12.90
C ALA A 241 -8.51 -21.89 -12.30
N PRO A 242 -9.52 -22.19 -13.12
CA PRO A 242 -10.89 -22.50 -12.66
C PRO A 242 -11.00 -23.78 -11.83
N GLY A 243 -10.03 -24.68 -11.92
CA GLY A 243 -9.99 -25.92 -11.12
C GLY A 243 -9.29 -25.77 -9.77
N ALA A 244 -8.68 -24.59 -9.47
CA ALA A 244 -7.99 -24.38 -8.21
C ALA A 244 -8.96 -24.26 -7.02
N ALA A 245 -8.62 -24.92 -5.90
CA ALA A 245 -9.28 -24.67 -4.62
C ALA A 245 -8.78 -23.35 -4.02
N MET A 246 -9.61 -22.70 -3.20
CA MET A 246 -9.25 -21.41 -2.61
C MET A 246 -9.48 -21.36 -1.10
N ALA A 247 -8.66 -20.58 -0.42
CA ALA A 247 -8.84 -20.22 0.97
C ALA A 247 -8.56 -18.74 1.17
N PHE A 248 -9.26 -18.11 2.12
CA PHE A 248 -9.14 -16.69 2.42
C PHE A 248 -8.82 -16.46 3.91
N HIS A 249 -7.98 -15.48 4.19
CA HIS A 249 -7.76 -14.93 5.52
C HIS A 249 -7.62 -13.41 5.42
N THR A 250 -8.36 -12.66 6.24
CA THR A 250 -8.21 -11.19 6.20
C THR A 250 -6.80 -10.77 6.63
N ALA A 251 -6.25 -9.78 5.93
CA ALA A 251 -5.00 -9.11 6.28
C ALA A 251 -5.22 -7.80 7.06
N PHE A 252 -6.48 -7.45 7.42
CA PHE A 252 -6.85 -6.12 7.94
C PHE A 252 -7.09 -6.07 9.45
N ASN A 253 -6.84 -7.15 10.18
CA ASN A 253 -6.89 -7.09 11.65
C ASN A 253 -5.65 -6.40 12.22
N SER A 254 -4.44 -6.77 11.77
CA SER A 254 -3.15 -6.17 12.14
C SER A 254 -1.99 -6.79 11.36
N GLU A 255 -0.79 -6.18 11.42
CA GLU A 255 0.43 -6.75 10.82
C GLU A 255 0.76 -8.13 11.41
N PHE A 256 0.61 -8.29 12.72
CA PHE A 256 0.90 -9.56 13.38
C PHE A 256 -0.12 -10.65 12.99
N ASP A 257 -1.42 -10.31 12.92
CA ASP A 257 -2.44 -11.27 12.48
C ASP A 257 -2.29 -11.64 10.99
N PHE A 258 -1.90 -10.68 10.15
CA PHE A 258 -1.55 -10.95 8.76
C PHE A 258 -0.37 -11.94 8.66
N ALA A 259 0.72 -11.71 9.40
CA ALA A 259 1.86 -12.63 9.41
C ALA A 259 1.47 -14.05 9.88
N GLU A 260 0.63 -14.17 10.91
CA GLU A 260 0.11 -15.47 11.35
C GLU A 260 -0.93 -16.04 10.37
N GLY A 261 -1.69 -15.19 9.65
CA GLY A 261 -2.63 -15.55 8.59
C GLY A 261 -1.94 -16.25 7.42
N ILE A 262 -0.78 -15.74 6.99
CA ILE A 262 0.07 -16.40 5.98
C ILE A 262 0.41 -17.83 6.39
N LEU A 263 0.82 -18.02 7.65
CA LEU A 263 1.16 -19.36 8.16
C LEU A 263 -0.07 -20.27 8.25
N ARG A 264 -1.24 -19.71 8.67
CA ARG A 264 -2.50 -20.46 8.74
C ARG A 264 -2.98 -20.92 7.37
N LEU A 265 -2.86 -20.10 6.33
CA LEU A 265 -3.20 -20.50 4.96
C LEU A 265 -2.38 -21.73 4.53
N LYS A 266 -1.09 -21.78 4.87
CA LYS A 266 -0.26 -22.98 4.64
C LYS A 266 -0.67 -24.15 5.54
N GLU A 267 -0.76 -23.93 6.84
CA GLU A 267 -0.90 -24.99 7.83
C GLU A 267 -2.31 -25.58 7.92
N GLN A 268 -3.37 -24.74 7.74
CA GLN A 268 -4.76 -25.14 7.93
C GLN A 268 -5.51 -25.35 6.62
N ALA A 269 -5.18 -24.59 5.56
CA ALA A 269 -5.80 -24.75 4.25
C ALA A 269 -4.94 -25.51 3.24
N GLY A 270 -3.68 -25.78 3.55
CA GLY A 270 -2.77 -26.52 2.67
C GLY A 270 -2.36 -25.73 1.43
N ALA A 271 -2.41 -24.39 1.46
CA ALA A 271 -2.08 -23.55 0.32
C ALA A 271 -0.67 -23.81 -0.21
N GLN A 272 -0.55 -24.03 -1.51
CA GLN A 272 0.72 -24.15 -2.25
C GLN A 272 1.09 -22.84 -2.95
N VAL A 273 0.11 -22.00 -3.24
CA VAL A 273 0.23 -20.64 -3.73
C VAL A 273 -0.45 -19.73 -2.72
N ILE A 274 0.17 -18.62 -2.38
CA ILE A 274 -0.47 -17.58 -1.54
C ILE A 274 -0.28 -16.23 -2.25
N VAL A 275 -1.31 -15.39 -2.21
CA VAL A 275 -1.27 -14.05 -2.82
C VAL A 275 -1.94 -13.03 -1.91
N ASP A 276 -1.32 -11.84 -1.83
CA ASP A 276 -1.88 -10.66 -1.17
C ASP A 276 -1.78 -9.40 -2.03
N ASP A 277 -2.55 -8.39 -1.63
CA ASP A 277 -2.59 -7.06 -2.22
C ASP A 277 -2.45 -5.93 -1.21
N VAL A 278 -2.03 -6.23 0.02
CA VAL A 278 -2.08 -5.34 1.18
C VAL A 278 -0.73 -4.72 1.48
N ARG A 279 -0.72 -3.47 1.94
CA ARG A 279 0.46 -2.78 2.44
C ARG A 279 0.17 -2.13 3.79
N TYR A 280 1.06 -2.35 4.76
CA TYR A 280 1.06 -1.65 6.04
C TYR A 280 2.09 -0.52 6.06
N PHE A 281 1.68 0.66 6.53
CA PHE A 281 2.54 1.84 6.54
C PHE A 281 3.71 1.74 7.52
N ALA A 282 3.60 0.89 8.54
CA ALA A 282 4.64 0.73 9.54
C ALA A 282 5.59 -0.45 9.28
N GLU A 283 5.42 -1.20 8.18
CA GLU A 283 6.39 -2.23 7.80
C GLU A 283 7.77 -1.61 7.54
N PRO A 284 8.86 -2.25 8.03
CA PRO A 284 10.21 -1.73 7.86
C PRO A 284 10.62 -1.55 6.40
N PHE A 285 11.28 -0.42 6.07
CA PHE A 285 11.88 -0.22 4.75
C PHE A 285 13.21 -0.98 4.59
N PHE A 286 14.01 -1.06 5.65
CA PHE A 286 15.41 -1.46 5.60
C PHE A 286 15.72 -2.81 6.26
N SER A 287 14.69 -3.55 6.67
CA SER A 287 14.79 -4.90 7.24
C SER A 287 13.52 -5.69 6.98
N ASP A 288 13.55 -7.00 7.21
CA ASP A 288 12.37 -7.85 7.09
C ASP A 288 11.48 -7.72 8.33
N GLY A 289 10.28 -7.13 8.15
CA GLY A 289 9.22 -7.04 9.14
C GLY A 289 8.57 -8.40 9.46
N MET A 290 7.55 -8.39 10.31
CA MET A 290 6.84 -9.62 10.70
C MET A 290 6.23 -10.34 9.51
N ILE A 291 5.59 -9.59 8.61
CA ILE A 291 4.92 -10.14 7.42
C ILE A 291 5.98 -10.70 6.45
N ALA A 292 7.04 -9.94 6.15
CA ALA A 292 8.14 -10.40 5.29
C ALA A 292 8.80 -11.69 5.82
N GLN A 293 8.98 -11.80 7.14
CA GLN A 293 9.50 -13.02 7.76
C GLN A 293 8.54 -14.21 7.62
N ALA A 294 7.22 -13.98 7.70
CA ALA A 294 6.23 -15.03 7.48
C ALA A 294 6.22 -15.50 6.01
N VAL A 295 6.36 -14.57 5.06
CA VAL A 295 6.55 -14.88 3.63
C VAL A 295 7.77 -15.76 3.42
N ASP A 296 8.91 -15.41 3.99
CA ASP A 296 10.15 -16.20 3.87
C ASP A 296 10.03 -17.59 4.52
N ILE A 297 9.26 -17.70 5.62
CA ILE A 297 8.99 -19.00 6.27
C ILE A 297 8.18 -19.91 5.34
N VAL A 298 7.09 -19.45 4.75
CA VAL A 298 6.25 -20.30 3.88
C VAL A 298 6.94 -20.57 2.54
N ALA A 299 7.72 -19.63 2.01
CA ALA A 299 8.56 -19.86 0.83
C ALA A 299 9.61 -20.96 1.09
N GLY A 300 10.23 -20.95 2.27
CA GLY A 300 11.11 -22.03 2.74
C GLY A 300 10.40 -23.38 2.92
N GLN A 301 9.07 -23.39 3.01
CA GLN A 301 8.20 -24.58 3.04
C GLN A 301 7.61 -24.90 1.67
N ASN A 302 8.20 -24.39 0.61
CA ASN A 302 7.82 -24.62 -0.78
C ASN A 302 6.47 -24.02 -1.19
N VAL A 303 6.02 -22.94 -0.57
CA VAL A 303 4.87 -22.14 -1.01
C VAL A 303 5.33 -21.04 -1.96
N SER A 304 4.69 -20.92 -3.10
CA SER A 304 4.90 -19.77 -4.00
C SER A 304 4.09 -18.58 -3.49
N TYR A 305 4.78 -17.57 -2.94
CA TYR A 305 4.14 -16.37 -2.41
C TYR A 305 4.22 -15.21 -3.40
N PHE A 306 3.08 -14.55 -3.61
CA PHE A 306 2.93 -13.39 -4.49
C PHE A 306 2.39 -12.21 -3.70
N SER A 307 2.91 -11.01 -3.98
CA SER A 307 2.39 -9.78 -3.43
C SER A 307 2.32 -8.70 -4.50
N SER A 308 1.34 -7.81 -4.38
CA SER A 308 1.30 -6.61 -5.18
C SER A 308 2.55 -5.75 -4.93
N ALA A 309 3.15 -5.18 -5.98
CA ALA A 309 4.30 -4.28 -5.83
C ALA A 309 3.94 -2.93 -5.18
N GLY A 310 2.65 -2.57 -5.21
CA GLY A 310 2.09 -1.32 -4.72
C GLY A 310 1.80 -0.31 -5.83
N ASN A 311 1.03 0.75 -5.52
CA ASN A 311 0.52 1.74 -6.47
C ASN A 311 1.03 3.16 -6.20
N SER A 312 2.27 3.29 -5.75
CA SER A 312 2.89 4.59 -5.43
C SER A 312 4.08 4.93 -6.32
N ALA A 313 4.22 4.28 -7.48
CA ALA A 313 5.29 4.57 -8.45
C ALA A 313 6.67 4.77 -7.79
N ARG A 314 7.19 6.00 -7.81
CA ARG A 314 8.41 6.47 -7.14
C ARG A 314 8.10 7.65 -6.20
N GLU A 315 6.95 7.66 -5.58
CA GLU A 315 6.46 8.70 -4.68
C GLU A 315 7.12 8.59 -3.31
N SER A 316 8.42 8.87 -3.26
CA SER A 316 9.19 8.82 -2.02
C SER A 316 10.42 9.72 -2.06
N TYR A 317 10.88 10.10 -0.87
CA TYR A 317 12.17 10.72 -0.61
C TYR A 317 13.07 9.71 0.12
N ASP A 318 14.35 9.66 -0.24
CA ASP A 318 15.34 8.73 0.34
C ASP A 318 16.72 9.39 0.27
N SER A 319 17.43 9.45 1.39
CA SER A 319 18.72 10.14 1.51
C SER A 319 19.55 9.62 2.67
N ASP A 320 20.87 9.78 2.58
CA ASP A 320 21.71 9.72 3.77
C ASP A 320 21.25 10.79 4.77
N TYR A 321 21.28 10.45 6.06
CA TYR A 321 20.96 11.41 7.11
C TYR A 321 22.09 12.44 7.25
N ARG A 322 21.79 13.71 7.04
CA ARG A 322 22.74 14.82 7.14
C ARG A 322 22.33 15.74 8.28
N PRO A 323 22.83 15.51 9.50
CA PRO A 323 22.45 16.31 10.66
C PRO A 323 23.01 17.72 10.61
N VAL A 324 22.18 18.72 10.86
CA VAL A 324 22.60 20.11 11.03
C VAL A 324 21.96 20.72 12.27
N SER A 325 22.76 21.40 13.09
CA SER A 325 22.27 22.10 14.29
C SER A 325 21.88 23.52 13.95
N VAL A 326 20.64 23.87 14.25
CA VAL A 326 20.09 25.21 13.98
C VAL A 326 19.63 25.86 15.27
N THR A 327 20.00 27.13 15.46
CA THR A 327 19.49 27.95 16.55
C THR A 327 18.17 28.60 16.11
N LEU A 328 17.07 28.19 16.73
CA LEU A 328 15.76 28.75 16.49
C LEU A 328 15.50 29.95 17.40
N ASN A 329 15.06 31.06 16.82
CA ASN A 329 14.93 32.34 17.52
C ASN A 329 13.79 32.35 18.54
N ALA A 330 14.03 33.06 19.63
CA ALA A 330 13.18 33.18 20.80
C ALA A 330 11.80 33.82 20.58
N GLY A 331 11.59 34.56 19.48
CA GLY A 331 10.41 35.42 19.30
C GLY A 331 9.11 34.72 18.95
N ARG A 332 9.15 33.40 18.64
CA ARG A 332 8.00 32.63 18.20
C ARG A 332 7.83 31.30 18.93
N ASN A 333 8.64 31.04 19.96
CA ASN A 333 8.62 29.75 20.62
C ASN A 333 7.81 29.76 21.91
N LEU A 334 7.16 28.65 22.18
CA LEU A 334 6.38 28.40 23.40
C LEU A 334 7.28 28.24 24.65
N ASN A 335 8.62 28.24 24.51
CA ASN A 335 9.60 28.07 25.58
C ASN A 335 9.93 29.37 26.33
N GLY A 336 9.00 30.29 26.51
CA GLY A 336 9.21 31.51 27.28
C GLY A 336 10.21 32.49 26.68
N GLY A 337 10.39 32.50 25.35
CA GLY A 337 11.20 33.47 24.65
C GLY A 337 12.72 33.17 24.62
N LYS A 338 13.16 31.95 24.93
CA LYS A 338 14.58 31.56 24.86
C LYS A 338 14.95 30.93 23.52
N ALA A 339 16.10 31.27 22.99
CA ALA A 339 16.67 30.59 21.83
C ALA A 339 16.95 29.12 22.18
N VAL A 340 16.65 28.21 21.26
CA VAL A 340 16.88 26.76 21.40
C VAL A 340 17.65 26.24 20.22
N ILE A 341 18.50 25.22 20.44
CA ILE A 341 19.22 24.51 19.38
C ILE A 341 18.44 23.23 19.10
N ARG A 342 18.17 22.98 17.81
CA ARG A 342 17.56 21.73 17.34
C ARG A 342 18.41 21.13 16.23
N GLN A 343 18.44 19.80 16.15
CA GLN A 343 19.10 19.10 15.07
C GLN A 343 18.06 18.70 14.02
N PHE A 344 18.30 19.18 12.80
CA PHE A 344 17.47 18.87 11.63
C PHE A 344 18.24 18.01 10.63
N HIS A 345 17.51 17.35 9.74
CA HIS A 345 18.07 16.82 8.50
C HIS A 345 18.28 17.95 7.49
N ASP A 346 19.40 17.93 6.80
CA ASP A 346 19.67 18.82 5.66
C ASP A 346 19.21 18.14 4.36
N PHE A 347 18.20 18.72 3.69
CA PHE A 347 17.69 18.20 2.43
C PHE A 347 18.57 18.54 1.23
N ASP A 348 19.42 19.56 1.31
CA ASP A 348 20.33 19.92 0.21
C ASP A 348 21.55 18.97 0.19
N PRO A 349 21.76 18.18 -0.87
CA PRO A 349 22.97 17.36 -1.00
C PRO A 349 24.20 18.16 -1.41
N GLY A 350 24.03 19.45 -1.73
CA GLY A 350 25.11 20.36 -2.12
C GLY A 350 25.75 21.07 -0.94
N PRO A 351 26.45 22.18 -1.16
CA PRO A 351 27.14 22.91 -0.10
C PRO A 351 26.23 23.87 0.70
N ALA A 352 25.00 24.08 0.26
CA ALA A 352 24.03 24.89 0.99
C ALA A 352 23.32 24.02 2.06
N VAL A 353 22.60 24.67 2.98
CA VAL A 353 21.84 24.00 4.03
C VAL A 353 20.36 24.29 3.82
N SER A 354 19.55 23.26 3.71
CA SER A 354 18.09 23.36 3.65
C SER A 354 17.45 22.40 4.66
N ILE A 355 16.97 22.94 5.76
CA ILE A 355 16.33 22.17 6.84
C ILE A 355 14.85 21.90 6.60
N LEU A 356 14.27 22.50 5.56
CA LEU A 356 12.90 22.37 5.16
C LEU A 356 12.81 21.98 3.68
N GLN A 357 12.06 20.93 3.37
CA GLN A 357 11.75 20.50 2.02
C GLN A 357 10.41 21.12 1.57
N PRO A 358 10.38 21.95 0.52
CA PRO A 358 9.13 22.52 0.04
C PRO A 358 8.29 21.45 -0.67
N VAL A 359 7.01 21.39 -0.31
CA VAL A 359 6.04 20.43 -0.83
C VAL A 359 4.73 21.13 -1.19
N VAL A 360 3.98 20.56 -2.12
CA VAL A 360 2.68 21.08 -2.53
C VAL A 360 1.59 20.06 -2.25
N VAL A 361 0.45 20.54 -1.78
CA VAL A 361 -0.78 19.78 -1.63
C VAL A 361 -1.85 20.41 -2.51
N VAL A 362 -2.54 19.61 -3.29
CA VAL A 362 -3.65 20.03 -4.15
C VAL A 362 -4.89 19.25 -3.75
N PRO A 363 -5.83 19.83 -3.02
CA PRO A 363 -7.09 19.18 -2.68
C PRO A 363 -7.90 18.83 -3.93
N ASP A 364 -8.51 17.67 -3.96
CA ASP A 364 -9.48 17.31 -4.99
C ASP A 364 -10.84 17.90 -4.69
N ASP A 365 -11.32 17.68 -3.49
CA ASP A 365 -12.48 18.33 -2.88
C ASP A 365 -12.04 19.39 -1.87
N GLU A 366 -12.93 19.82 -0.98
CA GLU A 366 -12.63 20.84 0.05
C GLU A 366 -11.68 20.35 1.15
N ALA A 367 -11.51 19.03 1.30
CA ALA A 367 -10.66 18.43 2.32
C ALA A 367 -10.06 17.11 1.85
N GLY A 368 -8.88 16.77 2.36
CA GLY A 368 -8.19 15.54 2.10
C GLY A 368 -7.26 15.11 3.25
N VAL A 369 -6.70 13.92 3.10
CA VAL A 369 -5.77 13.32 4.07
C VAL A 369 -4.56 12.78 3.33
N ILE A 370 -3.37 13.04 3.86
CA ILE A 370 -2.13 12.40 3.44
C ILE A 370 -1.52 11.72 4.66
N ILE A 371 -1.18 10.45 4.52
CA ILE A 371 -0.36 9.73 5.49
C ILE A 371 1.06 9.62 4.97
N PHE A 372 2.03 9.84 5.84
CA PHE A 372 3.44 9.64 5.60
C PHE A 372 3.95 8.49 6.46
N SER A 373 4.65 7.56 5.85
CA SER A 373 5.52 6.62 6.56
C SER A 373 6.93 7.16 6.45
N PHE A 374 7.46 7.67 7.55
CA PHE A 374 8.84 8.14 7.67
C PHE A 374 9.64 7.14 8.51
N GLN A 375 10.79 6.71 8.01
CA GLN A 375 11.60 5.68 8.65
C GLN A 375 13.09 5.96 8.49
N TRP A 376 13.88 5.37 9.35
CA TRP A 376 15.33 5.41 9.29
C TRP A 376 15.95 4.02 9.49
N ASP A 377 17.23 3.88 9.14
CA ASP A 377 17.91 2.60 9.02
C ASP A 377 18.34 2.00 10.38
N GLN A 378 17.37 1.88 11.29
CA GLN A 378 17.53 1.25 12.60
C GLN A 378 16.49 0.14 12.81
N PRO A 379 16.70 -0.74 13.83
CA PRO A 379 15.81 -1.87 14.06
C PRO A 379 14.39 -1.48 14.46
N HIS A 380 13.42 -2.26 13.98
CA HIS A 380 12.06 -2.25 14.49
C HIS A 380 11.91 -3.30 15.59
N LYS A 381 11.52 -2.88 16.78
CA LYS A 381 11.35 -3.75 17.96
C LYS A 381 10.33 -4.87 17.71
N THR A 382 9.24 -4.57 17.01
CA THR A 382 8.21 -5.54 16.65
C THR A 382 8.79 -6.64 15.76
N ALA A 383 9.53 -6.27 14.70
CA ALA A 383 10.15 -7.20 13.76
C ALA A 383 11.19 -8.11 14.43
N THR A 384 12.09 -7.53 15.24
CA THR A 384 13.13 -8.29 15.94
C THR A 384 12.56 -9.18 17.04
N THR A 385 11.46 -8.78 17.67
CA THR A 385 10.69 -9.61 18.62
C THR A 385 10.07 -10.81 17.92
N TYR A 386 9.45 -10.61 16.75
CA TYR A 386 8.88 -11.69 15.96
C TYR A 386 9.96 -12.69 15.51
N ALA A 387 11.10 -12.18 15.04
CA ALA A 387 12.24 -13.01 14.68
C ALA A 387 12.75 -13.88 15.84
N ALA A 388 12.86 -13.29 17.04
CA ALA A 388 13.27 -14.02 18.24
C ALA A 388 12.27 -15.15 18.57
N LEU A 389 10.97 -14.87 18.54
CA LEU A 389 9.91 -15.86 18.80
C LEU A 389 9.94 -17.00 17.79
N LYS A 390 10.09 -16.71 16.50
CA LYS A 390 10.14 -17.75 15.45
C LYS A 390 11.42 -18.58 15.51
N ALA A 391 12.51 -18.00 16.03
CA ALA A 391 13.78 -18.69 16.22
C ALA A 391 13.91 -19.41 17.58
N GLY A 392 12.89 -19.36 18.45
CA GLY A 392 12.95 -19.92 19.79
C GLY A 392 13.95 -19.21 20.73
N ARG A 393 14.27 -17.93 20.43
CA ARG A 393 15.14 -17.08 21.25
C ARG A 393 14.31 -16.29 22.27
N ASP A 394 14.98 -15.79 23.31
CA ASP A 394 14.33 -14.91 24.27
C ASP A 394 13.93 -13.57 23.60
N PRO A 395 12.63 -13.26 23.49
CA PRO A 395 12.16 -12.01 22.88
C PRO A 395 12.52 -10.76 23.72
N ALA A 396 12.92 -10.91 24.97
CA ALA A 396 13.41 -9.79 25.79
C ALA A 396 14.74 -9.22 25.25
N LEU A 397 15.51 -10.04 24.52
CA LEU A 397 16.77 -9.62 23.89
C LEU A 397 16.58 -8.93 22.54
N ALA A 398 15.34 -8.87 22.02
CA ALA A 398 15.07 -8.15 20.78
C ALA A 398 15.44 -6.66 20.91
N VAL A 399 15.95 -6.06 19.83
CA VAL A 399 16.42 -4.69 19.79
C VAL A 399 15.42 -3.79 19.05
N GLY A 400 15.43 -2.50 19.35
CA GLY A 400 14.63 -1.47 18.69
C GLY A 400 15.48 -0.27 18.32
N ALA A 401 14.83 0.78 17.83
CA ALA A 401 15.49 2.03 17.44
C ALA A 401 16.30 2.64 18.58
N THR A 402 17.44 3.23 18.24
CA THR A 402 18.29 4.02 19.17
C THR A 402 18.12 5.52 18.96
N SER A 403 17.35 5.93 17.94
CA SER A 403 17.02 7.31 17.62
C SER A 403 15.54 7.58 17.78
N ASP A 404 15.24 8.87 17.96
CA ASP A 404 13.90 9.45 17.98
C ASP A 404 13.91 10.65 17.03
N ILE A 405 13.23 10.52 15.87
CA ILE A 405 13.23 11.53 14.81
C ILE A 405 11.80 11.78 14.38
N ASP A 406 11.35 13.00 14.53
CA ASP A 406 10.00 13.42 14.19
C ASP A 406 9.89 13.96 12.76
N PHE A 407 8.86 13.53 12.03
CA PHE A 407 8.41 14.09 10.77
C PHE A 407 7.46 15.25 11.03
N VAL A 408 7.87 16.47 10.72
CA VAL A 408 7.13 17.69 11.07
C VAL A 408 6.74 18.47 9.82
N ILE A 409 5.49 18.96 9.80
CA ILE A 409 4.96 19.76 8.71
C ILE A 409 4.79 21.21 9.16
N PHE A 410 5.24 22.13 8.32
CA PHE A 410 5.19 23.58 8.53
C PHE A 410 4.33 24.23 7.45
N ASP A 411 3.63 25.31 7.80
CA ASP A 411 2.92 26.15 6.85
C ASP A 411 3.92 26.96 5.97
N TYR A 412 3.40 27.68 4.97
CA TYR A 412 4.21 28.50 4.06
C TYR A 412 4.97 29.64 4.76
N LYS A 413 4.69 29.94 6.04
CA LYS A 413 5.38 30.95 6.86
C LYS A 413 6.42 30.33 7.80
N GLY A 414 6.54 29.00 7.83
CA GLY A 414 7.45 28.26 8.73
C GLY A 414 6.87 28.01 10.12
N HIS A 415 5.56 28.24 10.33
CA HIS A 415 4.92 27.82 11.57
C HIS A 415 4.62 26.32 11.51
N VAL A 416 4.90 25.62 12.60
CA VAL A 416 4.51 24.21 12.75
C VAL A 416 2.98 24.12 12.63
N LEU A 417 2.48 23.24 11.77
CA LEU A 417 1.04 22.99 11.71
C LEU A 417 0.53 22.57 13.09
N ARG A 418 -0.59 23.14 13.49
CA ARG A 418 -1.22 22.80 14.76
C ARG A 418 -1.56 21.32 14.79
N ARG A 419 -1.48 20.73 15.98
CA ARG A 419 -2.00 19.41 16.20
C ARG A 419 -3.50 19.37 15.91
N CYS A 420 -3.94 18.28 15.28
CA CYS A 420 -5.35 18.08 14.99
C CYS A 420 -6.16 18.01 16.28
N PRO A 421 -7.24 18.81 16.41
CA PRO A 421 -8.18 18.61 17.50
C PRO A 421 -8.86 17.23 17.34
N PRO A 422 -9.35 16.63 18.42
CA PRO A 422 -10.21 15.48 18.33
C PRO A 422 -11.41 15.77 17.43
N GLY A 423 -11.76 14.81 16.53
CA GLY A 423 -12.85 15.00 15.59
C GLY A 423 -12.58 16.13 14.58
N VAL A 424 -11.58 15.99 13.74
CA VAL A 424 -11.16 17.02 12.77
C VAL A 424 -12.35 17.53 11.95
N ALA A 425 -12.74 18.79 12.19
CA ALA A 425 -13.81 19.44 11.45
C ALA A 425 -13.30 19.88 10.06
N ARG A 426 -14.20 19.94 9.07
CA ARG A 426 -13.93 20.56 7.78
C ARG A 426 -13.40 21.99 7.99
N GLY A 427 -12.41 22.38 7.23
CA GLY A 427 -11.86 23.74 7.24
C GLY A 427 -10.63 23.94 8.13
N ILE A 428 -10.10 22.91 8.76
CA ILE A 428 -8.87 22.97 9.57
C ILE A 428 -7.76 22.18 8.89
N THR A 429 -6.65 22.85 8.56
CA THR A 429 -5.41 22.18 8.17
C THR A 429 -4.57 21.94 9.43
N CYS A 430 -4.25 20.70 9.72
CA CYS A 430 -3.58 20.27 10.94
C CYS A 430 -2.78 18.99 10.72
N GLN A 431 -1.90 18.66 11.66
CA GLN A 431 -1.11 17.43 11.60
C GLN A 431 -1.29 16.56 12.84
N VAL A 432 -1.04 15.25 12.67
CA VAL A 432 -0.77 14.29 13.74
C VAL A 432 0.60 13.69 13.45
N ALA A 433 1.55 13.86 14.36
CA ALA A 433 2.92 13.37 14.25
C ALA A 433 3.57 13.30 15.64
N GLY A 434 4.71 12.66 15.72
CA GLY A 434 5.57 12.63 16.90
C GLY A 434 5.23 11.50 17.89
N ASP A 435 5.82 10.33 17.68
CA ASP A 435 5.84 9.22 18.64
C ASP A 435 7.25 9.08 19.25
N ARG A 436 7.38 8.35 20.38
CA ARG A 436 8.68 8.05 20.98
C ARG A 436 9.21 6.73 20.47
N ASN A 437 10.34 6.77 19.74
CA ASN A 437 10.84 5.62 18.99
C ASN A 437 11.99 4.88 19.70
N ILE A 438 12.72 5.52 20.63
CA ILE A 438 13.86 4.85 21.30
C ILE A 438 13.41 3.60 22.05
N GLY A 439 13.97 2.46 21.64
CA GLY A 439 13.61 1.13 22.13
C GLY A 439 12.32 0.56 21.53
N GLY A 440 11.72 1.25 20.58
CA GLY A 440 10.56 0.87 19.76
C GLY A 440 10.91 0.62 18.29
N ASP A 441 9.98 0.92 17.41
CA ASP A 441 10.14 0.80 15.96
C ASP A 441 10.72 2.10 15.38
N ALA A 442 11.61 1.97 14.39
CA ALA A 442 12.24 3.10 13.69
C ALA A 442 11.30 3.71 12.64
N VAL A 443 10.10 4.10 13.05
CA VAL A 443 9.06 4.64 12.18
C VAL A 443 8.28 5.75 12.89
N ASP A 444 8.12 6.88 12.19
CA ASP A 444 7.15 7.92 12.55
C ASP A 444 6.07 8.00 11.48
N LEU A 445 4.80 7.75 11.88
CA LEU A 445 3.64 7.87 11.02
C LEU A 445 3.04 9.26 11.20
N ALA A 446 3.23 10.13 10.22
CA ALA A 446 2.66 11.46 10.23
C ALA A 446 1.43 11.53 9.32
N VAL A 447 0.41 12.29 9.74
CA VAL A 447 -0.74 12.59 8.89
C VAL A 447 -0.99 14.09 8.86
N ILE A 448 -1.26 14.58 7.68
CA ILE A 448 -1.82 15.91 7.46
C ILE A 448 -3.28 15.78 7.03
N TYR A 449 -4.16 16.42 7.77
CA TYR A 449 -5.49 16.77 7.31
C TYR A 449 -5.41 18.17 6.70
N TYR A 450 -5.81 18.30 5.46
CA TYR A 450 -5.77 19.59 4.78
C TYR A 450 -7.14 19.97 4.23
N SER A 451 -7.40 21.27 4.18
CA SER A 451 -8.61 21.82 3.61
C SER A 451 -8.28 23.08 2.82
N GLY A 452 -9.07 23.38 1.83
CA GLY A 452 -8.91 24.55 1.00
C GLY A 452 -9.79 24.47 -0.24
N PRO A 453 -9.75 25.52 -1.08
CA PRO A 453 -10.48 25.48 -2.34
C PRO A 453 -10.02 24.30 -3.19
N PRO A 454 -10.97 23.54 -3.79
CA PRO A 454 -10.63 22.45 -4.68
C PRO A 454 -9.66 22.88 -5.79
N ARG A 455 -8.68 22.03 -6.10
CA ARG A 455 -7.68 22.23 -7.17
C ARG A 455 -6.80 23.48 -7.01
N LYS A 456 -6.74 24.07 -5.82
CA LYS A 456 -5.82 25.17 -5.52
C LYS A 456 -4.60 24.65 -4.78
N GLU A 457 -3.44 24.85 -5.38
CA GLU A 457 -2.15 24.48 -4.77
C GLU A 457 -1.93 25.18 -3.44
N GLN A 458 -1.46 24.42 -2.45
CA GLN A 458 -1.09 24.92 -1.13
C GLN A 458 0.35 24.51 -0.83
N LEU A 459 1.19 25.49 -0.51
CA LEU A 459 2.60 25.29 -0.17
C LEU A 459 2.75 24.96 1.31
N PHE A 460 3.46 23.88 1.58
CA PHE A 460 3.92 23.46 2.91
C PHE A 460 5.41 23.15 2.88
N TYR A 461 5.96 22.89 4.06
CA TYR A 461 7.32 22.40 4.20
C TYR A 461 7.34 21.17 5.10
N VAL A 462 8.24 20.24 4.79
CA VAL A 462 8.54 19.06 5.62
C VAL A 462 9.91 19.26 6.26
N GLY A 463 10.04 18.94 7.54
CA GLY A 463 11.31 18.90 8.26
C GLY A 463 11.46 17.63 9.08
N PHE A 464 12.65 17.05 9.15
CA PHE A 464 12.96 15.96 10.07
C PHE A 464 13.77 16.49 11.24
N VAL A 465 13.24 16.29 12.45
CA VAL A 465 13.80 16.87 13.67
C VAL A 465 14.17 15.77 14.64
N LYS A 466 15.45 15.68 15.00
CA LYS A 466 15.88 14.69 15.98
C LYS A 466 15.50 15.13 17.40
N ALA A 467 14.64 14.34 18.03
CA ALA A 467 14.22 14.49 19.42
C ALA A 467 15.24 13.89 20.39
N GLY A 468 15.95 12.83 19.98
CA GLY A 468 16.95 12.20 20.83
C GLY A 468 17.69 11.03 20.17
N GLY A 469 18.66 10.48 20.90
CA GLY A 469 19.41 9.29 20.50
C GLY A 469 20.51 9.52 19.48
N ASP A 470 20.94 8.44 18.82
CA ASP A 470 22.04 8.41 17.87
C ASP A 470 21.62 9.01 16.50
N ASP A 471 22.59 9.34 15.65
CA ASP A 471 22.31 9.69 14.26
C ASP A 471 22.17 8.42 13.42
N PRO A 472 21.06 8.22 12.67
CA PRO A 472 20.97 7.13 11.72
C PRO A 472 21.86 7.38 10.50
N GLY A 473 22.10 6.35 9.70
CA GLY A 473 22.83 6.50 8.44
C GLY A 473 21.94 7.00 7.30
N ARG A 474 20.65 6.63 7.30
CA ARG A 474 19.73 6.87 6.19
C ARG A 474 18.32 7.17 6.67
N VAL A 475 17.63 8.02 5.95
CA VAL A 475 16.23 8.39 6.18
C VAL A 475 15.42 8.26 4.89
N LYS A 476 14.16 7.85 5.01
CA LYS A 476 13.26 7.71 3.88
C LYS A 476 11.82 7.96 4.31
N TYR A 477 11.02 8.57 3.42
CA TYR A 477 9.57 8.55 3.58
C TYR A 477 8.86 8.24 2.26
N THR A 478 7.69 7.62 2.39
CA THR A 478 6.68 7.47 1.35
C THR A 478 5.39 8.09 1.82
N TRP A 479 4.45 8.30 0.93
CA TRP A 479 3.13 8.81 1.29
C TRP A 479 2.02 8.08 0.54
N SER A 480 0.80 8.25 1.06
CA SER A 480 -0.44 7.87 0.39
C SER A 480 -1.45 8.98 0.64
N GLU A 481 -2.16 9.37 -0.40
CA GLU A 481 -3.18 10.40 -0.31
C GLU A 481 -4.59 9.87 -0.57
N SER A 482 -5.56 10.46 0.12
CA SER A 482 -6.98 10.33 -0.20
C SER A 482 -7.54 11.70 -0.58
N GLN A 483 -8.18 11.85 -1.73
CA GLN A 483 -8.83 13.10 -2.17
C GLN A 483 -7.85 14.27 -2.37
N GLY A 484 -6.95 14.14 -3.34
CA GLY A 484 -6.03 15.17 -3.74
C GLY A 484 -4.69 14.64 -4.19
N ALA A 485 -3.72 15.53 -4.33
CA ALA A 485 -2.37 15.19 -4.75
C ALA A 485 -1.33 15.84 -3.84
N PHE A 486 -0.25 15.11 -3.59
CA PHE A 486 0.95 15.60 -2.92
C PHE A 486 2.14 15.57 -3.88
N GLY A 487 3.04 16.54 -3.76
CA GLY A 487 4.26 16.57 -4.55
C GLY A 487 5.41 17.30 -3.88
N ILE A 488 6.61 16.84 -4.12
CA ILE A 488 7.85 17.47 -3.65
C ILE A 488 8.29 18.50 -4.70
N LEU A 489 8.49 19.77 -4.30
CA LEU A 489 8.91 20.84 -5.21
C LEU A 489 10.42 20.96 -5.37
N SER A 490 11.20 20.63 -4.32
CA SER A 490 12.67 20.65 -4.37
C SER A 490 13.24 19.48 -3.57
N PHE A 491 14.43 19.05 -3.95
CA PHE A 491 15.14 17.92 -3.34
C PHE A 491 14.41 16.58 -3.48
N ALA A 492 13.54 16.44 -4.51
CA ALA A 492 12.88 15.17 -4.82
C ALA A 492 13.92 14.13 -5.25
N THR A 493 13.83 12.92 -4.70
CA THR A 493 14.72 11.82 -5.07
C THR A 493 14.03 10.78 -5.95
N ASN A 494 12.69 10.81 -6.05
CA ASN A 494 11.87 9.87 -6.81
C ASN A 494 12.32 8.42 -6.57
N SER A 495 12.41 8.07 -5.30
CA SER A 495 13.00 6.82 -4.84
C SER A 495 12.00 5.66 -4.92
N PRO A 496 12.46 4.41 -4.79
CA PRO A 496 11.60 3.24 -4.77
C PRO A 496 10.53 3.26 -3.67
N THR A 497 9.39 2.61 -3.93
CA THR A 497 8.23 2.58 -3.03
C THR A 497 7.71 1.17 -2.70
N SER A 498 8.24 0.11 -3.34
CA SER A 498 7.93 -1.28 -2.97
C SER A 498 8.78 -1.68 -1.77
N TYR A 499 8.15 -1.85 -0.60
CA TYR A 499 8.80 -2.13 0.69
C TYR A 499 8.02 -3.15 1.52
N GLY A 500 8.50 -3.44 2.73
CA GLY A 500 7.88 -4.41 3.62
C GLY A 500 7.92 -5.82 3.02
N HIS A 501 6.83 -6.56 3.12
CA HIS A 501 6.77 -7.93 2.60
C HIS A 501 6.77 -7.99 1.06
N SER A 502 6.35 -6.94 0.36
CA SER A 502 6.53 -6.86 -1.11
C SER A 502 8.00 -6.93 -1.50
N ASN A 503 8.93 -6.51 -0.61
CA ASN A 503 10.38 -6.63 -0.78
C ASN A 503 10.97 -7.87 -0.07
N ALA A 504 10.17 -8.85 0.39
CA ALA A 504 10.67 -10.07 1.04
C ALA A 504 11.45 -10.97 0.06
N ALA A 505 12.42 -11.72 0.55
CA ALA A 505 13.26 -12.59 -0.29
C ALA A 505 12.47 -13.74 -0.94
N GLY A 506 11.50 -14.29 -0.19
CA GLY A 506 10.61 -15.37 -0.64
C GLY A 506 9.49 -14.91 -1.57
N ASN A 507 9.21 -13.61 -1.66
CA ASN A 507 8.11 -13.04 -2.42
C ASN A 507 8.40 -12.95 -3.93
N ILE A 508 7.38 -13.14 -4.75
CA ILE A 508 7.34 -12.81 -6.19
C ILE A 508 6.47 -11.56 -6.32
N ALA A 509 7.06 -10.37 -6.21
CA ALA A 509 6.33 -9.12 -6.31
C ALA A 509 5.90 -8.84 -7.76
N VAL A 510 4.67 -8.38 -7.94
CA VAL A 510 4.03 -8.23 -9.25
C VAL A 510 3.71 -6.76 -9.52
N GLY A 511 4.27 -6.19 -10.59
CA GLY A 511 3.91 -4.90 -11.14
C GLY A 511 2.66 -4.98 -12.02
N ALA A 512 2.10 -3.83 -12.43
CA ALA A 512 0.85 -3.74 -13.16
C ALA A 512 0.99 -3.17 -14.57
N SER A 513 0.29 -3.80 -15.53
CA SER A 513 0.08 -3.32 -16.90
C SER A 513 -1.38 -3.48 -17.27
N SER A 514 -2.08 -2.41 -17.63
CA SER A 514 -3.48 -2.52 -18.02
C SER A 514 -3.66 -3.50 -19.17
N TRP A 515 -4.66 -4.38 -19.09
CA TRP A 515 -4.91 -5.44 -20.08
C TRP A 515 -4.95 -4.92 -21.52
N TYR A 516 -5.54 -3.75 -21.74
CA TYR A 516 -5.62 -3.12 -23.07
C TYR A 516 -4.26 -2.56 -23.57
N ALA A 517 -3.30 -2.36 -22.69
CA ALA A 517 -1.92 -1.98 -23.02
C ALA A 517 -0.99 -3.19 -23.23
N THR A 518 -1.54 -4.40 -23.31
CA THR A 518 -0.82 -5.65 -23.58
C THR A 518 -1.15 -6.22 -24.95
N VAL A 519 -0.26 -7.00 -25.55
CA VAL A 519 -0.56 -7.85 -26.69
C VAL A 519 -1.46 -9.01 -26.22
N PRO A 520 -2.57 -9.37 -26.92
CA PRO A 520 -2.93 -8.99 -28.29
C PRO A 520 -3.78 -7.71 -28.43
N PHE A 521 -4.19 -7.07 -27.35
CA PHE A 521 -5.13 -5.95 -27.42
C PHE A 521 -4.51 -4.68 -28.05
N SER A 522 -3.30 -4.31 -27.65
CA SER A 522 -2.61 -3.11 -28.14
C SER A 522 -2.25 -3.16 -29.65
N THR A 523 -2.12 -4.37 -30.21
CA THR A 523 -1.67 -4.57 -31.61
C THR A 523 -2.75 -5.17 -32.52
N SER A 524 -3.92 -5.54 -31.99
CA SER A 524 -4.93 -6.32 -32.73
C SER A 524 -5.64 -5.56 -33.87
N GLY A 525 -5.39 -4.26 -34.04
CA GLY A 525 -6.15 -3.42 -34.97
C GLY A 525 -7.65 -3.30 -34.64
N LYS A 526 -8.10 -3.92 -33.57
CA LYS A 526 -9.48 -3.81 -33.05
C LYS A 526 -9.70 -2.51 -32.27
N VAL A 527 -8.62 -1.78 -31.97
CA VAL A 527 -8.74 -0.37 -31.56
C VAL A 527 -9.15 0.42 -32.80
N PRO A 528 -10.35 1.03 -32.82
CA PRO A 528 -10.81 1.74 -33.99
C PRO A 528 -9.79 2.78 -34.44
N PRO A 529 -9.60 2.96 -35.76
CA PRO A 529 -8.81 4.05 -36.26
C PRO A 529 -9.41 5.37 -35.77
N ASN A 530 -8.54 6.32 -35.41
CA ASN A 530 -8.89 7.64 -34.91
C ASN A 530 -10.13 8.21 -35.63
N ASP A 531 -11.21 8.46 -34.89
CA ASP A 531 -12.26 9.33 -35.36
C ASP A 531 -11.71 10.77 -35.35
N THR A 532 -11.25 11.23 -36.49
CA THR A 532 -10.70 12.57 -36.69
C THR A 532 -11.79 13.65 -36.66
N SER A 533 -13.06 13.27 -36.61
CA SER A 533 -14.20 14.21 -36.57
C SER A 533 -14.40 14.88 -35.23
N ASP A 534 -13.85 14.32 -34.12
CA ASP A 534 -13.91 14.89 -32.80
C ASP A 534 -12.51 15.20 -32.26
N PRO A 535 -12.10 16.49 -32.16
CA PRO A 535 -10.81 16.87 -31.63
C PRO A 535 -10.64 16.60 -30.14
N LEU A 536 -11.73 16.29 -29.41
CA LEU A 536 -11.72 15.95 -27.98
C LEU A 536 -11.59 14.45 -27.76
N LYS A 537 -11.81 13.61 -28.76
CA LYS A 537 -11.59 12.17 -28.66
C LYS A 537 -10.08 11.86 -28.58
N PRO A 538 -9.64 11.12 -27.56
CA PRO A 538 -8.23 10.80 -27.40
C PRO A 538 -7.70 9.99 -28.58
N ARG A 539 -6.56 10.42 -29.15
CA ARG A 539 -5.83 9.73 -30.22
C ARG A 539 -5.00 8.59 -29.61
N ILE A 540 -5.62 7.48 -29.27
CA ILE A 540 -4.99 6.44 -28.45
C ILE A 540 -4.33 5.34 -29.29
N ALA A 541 -4.88 4.98 -30.43
CA ALA A 541 -4.38 3.88 -31.22
C ALA A 541 -2.87 3.93 -31.58
N PRO A 542 -2.29 5.07 -31.97
CA PRO A 542 -0.85 5.14 -32.24
C PRO A 542 0.03 5.03 -31.01
N SER A 543 -0.45 5.42 -29.83
CA SER A 543 0.32 5.36 -28.58
C SER A 543 0.32 3.96 -27.97
N LEU A 544 -0.79 3.22 -28.07
CA LEU A 544 -0.84 1.83 -27.60
C LEU A 544 0.00 0.88 -28.47
N ALA A 545 0.15 1.17 -29.77
CA ALA A 545 1.05 0.40 -30.65
C ALA A 545 2.52 0.45 -30.18
N ALA A 546 2.91 1.47 -29.39
CA ALA A 546 4.23 1.53 -28.77
C ALA A 546 4.33 0.63 -27.52
N CYS A 547 3.20 0.12 -26.98
CA CYS A 547 3.14 -0.83 -25.88
C CYS A 547 3.32 -2.27 -26.38
N GLU A 548 4.45 -2.60 -26.98
CA GLU A 548 4.77 -3.96 -27.41
C GLU A 548 6.00 -4.46 -26.61
N PRO A 549 5.87 -5.54 -25.84
CA PRO A 549 4.69 -6.39 -25.58
C PRO A 549 3.67 -5.79 -24.62
N ALA A 550 4.02 -4.78 -23.81
CA ALA A 550 3.14 -4.09 -22.86
C ALA A 550 3.75 -2.75 -22.41
N CYS A 551 2.94 -1.86 -21.83
CA CYS A 551 3.38 -0.69 -21.07
C CYS A 551 3.05 -0.85 -19.58
N LEU A 552 3.99 -0.44 -18.71
CA LEU A 552 3.76 -0.41 -17.28
C LEU A 552 2.82 0.75 -16.91
N ASN A 553 1.89 0.51 -16.00
CA ASN A 553 1.07 1.57 -15.45
C ASN A 553 1.90 2.61 -14.67
N ASP A 554 1.49 3.87 -14.74
CA ASP A 554 2.20 4.98 -14.11
C ASP A 554 2.27 4.90 -12.58
N PHE A 555 1.27 4.28 -11.95
CA PHE A 555 1.22 4.08 -10.51
C PHE A 555 2.05 2.88 -10.01
N SER A 556 2.41 1.92 -10.87
CA SER A 556 3.11 0.69 -10.43
C SER A 556 4.39 1.02 -9.66
N SER A 557 4.50 0.53 -8.43
CA SER A 557 5.60 0.84 -7.51
C SER A 557 6.92 0.25 -7.97
N ALA A 558 7.98 1.05 -7.85
CA ALA A 558 9.33 0.62 -8.14
C ALA A 558 10.01 -0.01 -6.92
N GLY A 559 10.81 -1.03 -7.16
CA GLY A 559 11.68 -1.66 -6.17
C GLY A 559 13.10 -1.09 -6.15
N GLY A 560 13.98 -1.75 -5.40
CA GLY A 560 15.38 -1.36 -5.25
C GLY A 560 15.71 -0.74 -3.88
N ILE A 561 14.78 -0.80 -2.92
CA ILE A 561 15.08 -0.42 -1.53
C ILE A 561 16.05 -1.44 -0.93
N PRO A 562 17.22 -1.00 -0.42
CA PRO A 562 18.21 -1.91 0.14
C PRO A 562 17.78 -2.42 1.52
N ILE A 563 17.95 -3.70 1.77
CA ILE A 563 17.92 -4.27 3.11
C ILE A 563 19.28 -4.03 3.74
N LEU A 564 19.29 -3.35 4.88
CA LEU A 564 20.49 -2.89 5.59
C LEU A 564 20.70 -3.62 6.92
N LEU A 565 19.64 -4.24 7.46
CA LEU A 565 19.64 -4.94 8.73
C LEU A 565 19.08 -6.36 8.53
N ASP A 566 19.64 -7.31 9.26
CA ASP A 566 19.02 -8.64 9.34
C ASP A 566 17.74 -8.61 10.21
N LYS A 567 16.98 -9.68 10.21
CA LYS A 567 15.74 -9.80 10.97
C LYS A 567 15.89 -9.69 12.50
N PHE A 568 17.13 -9.77 13.03
CA PHE A 568 17.45 -9.58 14.43
C PHE A 568 17.93 -8.15 14.75
N GLY A 569 17.96 -7.27 13.74
CA GLY A 569 18.38 -5.87 13.88
C GLY A 569 19.88 -5.64 13.77
N THR A 570 20.64 -6.66 13.37
CA THR A 570 22.09 -6.51 13.15
C THR A 570 22.35 -5.91 11.77
N ARG A 571 23.22 -4.88 11.71
CA ARG A 571 23.59 -4.29 10.43
C ARG A 571 24.36 -5.27 9.56
N LEU A 572 23.93 -5.39 8.30
CA LEU A 572 24.60 -6.21 7.30
C LEU A 572 25.94 -5.61 6.89
N ALA A 573 26.92 -6.47 6.54
CA ALA A 573 28.22 -6.05 6.06
C ALA A 573 28.16 -5.30 4.72
N ALA A 574 27.14 -5.57 3.91
CA ALA A 574 26.83 -4.86 2.68
C ALA A 574 25.30 -4.83 2.50
N PRO A 575 24.75 -3.77 1.87
CA PRO A 575 23.33 -3.70 1.51
C PRO A 575 22.92 -4.86 0.59
N VAL A 576 21.72 -5.41 0.80
CA VAL A 576 21.13 -6.41 -0.08
C VAL A 576 20.00 -5.76 -0.86
N VAL A 577 20.17 -5.57 -2.17
CA VAL A 577 19.14 -5.05 -3.07
C VAL A 577 18.47 -6.24 -3.75
N ARG A 578 17.18 -6.43 -3.50
CA ARG A 578 16.38 -7.52 -4.06
C ARG A 578 15.78 -7.12 -5.40
N ARG A 579 15.62 -8.10 -6.30
CA ARG A 579 14.98 -7.91 -7.61
C ARG A 579 13.46 -7.87 -7.47
N VAL A 580 12.93 -6.67 -7.21
CA VAL A 580 11.52 -6.37 -7.01
C VAL A 580 11.16 -5.15 -7.87
N PRO A 581 9.99 -5.14 -8.56
CA PRO A 581 9.10 -6.28 -8.82
C PRO A 581 9.82 -7.42 -9.53
N SER A 582 9.38 -8.68 -9.34
CA SER A 582 9.96 -9.81 -10.08
C SER A 582 9.49 -9.84 -11.51
N VAL A 583 8.19 -9.67 -11.71
CA VAL A 583 7.48 -9.70 -12.99
C VAL A 583 6.36 -8.67 -13.01
N THR A 584 5.73 -8.49 -14.17
CA THR A 584 4.49 -7.71 -14.34
C THR A 584 3.34 -8.64 -14.75
N GLY A 585 2.14 -8.38 -14.22
CA GLY A 585 0.87 -9.00 -14.61
C GLY A 585 -0.10 -7.99 -15.20
N PRO A 586 -1.20 -8.44 -15.83
CA PRO A 586 -2.28 -7.58 -16.29
C PRO A 586 -3.12 -7.07 -15.12
N ASP A 587 -3.65 -5.86 -15.23
CA ASP A 587 -4.69 -5.31 -14.38
C ASP A 587 -5.86 -4.74 -15.18
N GLY A 588 -6.90 -4.25 -14.51
CA GLY A 588 -8.07 -3.68 -15.15
C GLY A 588 -9.03 -4.72 -15.69
N GLY A 589 -8.89 -5.99 -15.30
CA GLY A 589 -9.80 -7.06 -15.70
C GLY A 589 -11.15 -6.99 -14.98
N ASN A 590 -12.16 -7.63 -15.56
CA ASN A 590 -13.50 -7.70 -15.01
C ASN A 590 -13.60 -8.59 -13.77
N THR A 591 -14.51 -8.27 -12.84
CA THR A 591 -15.00 -9.10 -11.71
C THR A 591 -16.49 -8.80 -11.40
N SER A 592 -17.22 -9.45 -10.49
CA SER A 592 -18.69 -9.36 -10.38
C SER A 592 -19.32 -8.15 -9.66
N PHE A 593 -18.58 -7.29 -8.97
CA PHE A 593 -19.25 -6.30 -8.09
C PHE A 593 -18.38 -5.15 -7.63
N PHE A 594 -17.07 -5.31 -7.77
CA PHE A 594 -16.12 -4.51 -7.04
C PHE A 594 -15.86 -3.18 -7.72
N PHE A 595 -16.28 -2.03 -7.19
CA PHE A 595 -16.24 -0.62 -7.58
C PHE A 595 -17.15 -0.19 -8.74
N SER A 596 -16.67 0.21 -9.88
CA SER A 596 -17.48 0.72 -10.97
C SER A 596 -16.91 0.34 -12.32
N ASP A 597 -17.80 0.10 -13.23
CA ASP A 597 -17.50 -0.06 -14.64
C ASP A 597 -16.62 1.11 -15.13
N SER A 598 -15.51 0.81 -15.79
CA SER A 598 -14.71 1.80 -16.50
C SER A 598 -15.31 2.13 -17.86
N SER A 599 -16.23 1.27 -18.36
CA SER A 599 -17.16 1.60 -19.39
C SER A 599 -18.09 2.67 -18.84
N TYR A 600 -17.65 3.88 -18.80
CA TYR A 600 -18.50 5.01 -18.56
C TYR A 600 -19.41 5.14 -19.78
N ASP A 601 -20.54 4.49 -19.72
CA ASP A 601 -21.56 4.88 -20.62
C ASP A 601 -22.07 6.27 -20.19
N ASN A 602 -22.32 7.14 -21.14
CA ASN A 602 -22.79 8.50 -20.90
C ASN A 602 -24.28 8.54 -20.52
N ASP A 603 -24.89 7.40 -20.17
CA ASP A 603 -26.33 7.31 -19.90
C ASP A 603 -26.73 7.96 -18.57
N ASP A 604 -25.75 8.21 -17.66
CA ASP A 604 -25.98 8.92 -16.39
C ASP A 604 -26.05 10.45 -16.52
N GLY A 605 -25.79 11.00 -17.71
CA GLY A 605 -25.82 12.44 -17.96
C GLY A 605 -24.70 13.25 -17.32
N ASP A 606 -23.66 12.60 -16.76
CA ASP A 606 -22.52 13.31 -16.16
C ASP A 606 -21.45 13.63 -17.22
N ALA A 607 -21.48 14.86 -17.71
CA ALA A 607 -20.46 15.40 -18.64
C ALA A 607 -19.03 15.48 -18.06
N SER A 608 -18.81 15.12 -16.78
CA SER A 608 -17.50 15.12 -16.13
C SER A 608 -16.69 13.85 -16.39
N ASN A 609 -17.24 12.89 -17.12
CA ASN A 609 -16.61 11.61 -17.44
C ASN A 609 -15.27 11.79 -18.17
N SER A 610 -14.29 11.03 -17.74
CA SER A 610 -12.95 11.10 -18.31
C SER A 610 -12.96 10.66 -19.78
N PRO A 611 -12.33 11.41 -20.70
CA PRO A 611 -12.16 10.94 -22.10
C PRO A 611 -11.51 9.56 -22.20
N PHE A 612 -10.80 9.15 -21.16
CA PHE A 612 -10.15 7.85 -21.07
C PHE A 612 -11.12 6.71 -20.77
N SER A 613 -12.08 6.91 -19.82
CA SER A 613 -13.10 5.92 -19.52
C SER A 613 -14.01 5.66 -20.73
N THR A 614 -14.45 6.74 -21.40
CA THR A 614 -15.23 6.64 -22.66
C THR A 614 -14.48 5.88 -23.76
N PHE A 615 -13.14 5.97 -23.77
CA PHE A 615 -12.33 5.25 -24.75
C PHE A 615 -12.23 3.77 -24.47
N VAL A 616 -11.96 3.37 -23.24
CA VAL A 616 -11.88 1.94 -22.85
C VAL A 616 -13.20 1.26 -23.14
N SER A 617 -14.32 1.89 -22.74
CA SER A 617 -15.67 1.42 -22.98
C SER A 617 -16.03 1.27 -24.47
N ALA A 618 -15.85 2.33 -25.25
CA ALA A 618 -16.35 2.36 -26.63
C ALA A 618 -15.56 1.49 -27.61
N THR A 619 -14.35 1.07 -27.29
CA THR A 619 -13.41 0.48 -28.24
C THR A 619 -12.79 -0.85 -27.87
N LEU A 620 -12.75 -1.19 -26.58
CA LEU A 620 -12.07 -2.38 -26.08
C LEU A 620 -13.00 -3.27 -25.24
N ASP A 621 -14.02 -2.69 -24.63
CA ASP A 621 -15.09 -3.45 -24.01
C ASP A 621 -16.13 -3.88 -25.03
N LEU A 622 -16.68 -5.06 -24.88
CA LEU A 622 -17.76 -5.52 -25.75
C LEU A 622 -19.01 -4.68 -25.44
N PRO A 623 -19.70 -4.12 -26.46
CA PRO A 623 -20.93 -3.39 -26.21
C PRO A 623 -21.91 -4.24 -25.40
N GLY A 624 -22.25 -3.82 -24.19
CA GLY A 624 -23.26 -4.46 -23.33
C GLY A 624 -22.72 -5.46 -22.32
N ASP A 625 -21.40 -5.44 -21.97
CA ASP A 625 -20.96 -6.28 -20.88
C ASP A 625 -21.12 -5.60 -19.49
N GLU A 626 -21.42 -4.33 -19.39
CA GLU A 626 -21.79 -3.55 -18.17
C GLU A 626 -20.98 -3.91 -16.89
N TYR A 627 -19.79 -4.49 -17.09
CA TYR A 627 -19.01 -5.12 -16.05
C TYR A 627 -17.86 -4.20 -15.62
N PRO A 628 -17.82 -3.75 -14.35
CA PRO A 628 -16.78 -2.89 -13.81
C PRO A 628 -15.36 -3.54 -13.85
N ASN A 629 -14.27 -2.83 -13.73
CA ASN A 629 -12.89 -3.31 -13.93
C ASN A 629 -12.00 -3.18 -12.68
N PHE A 630 -11.19 -4.19 -12.34
CA PHE A 630 -10.28 -4.23 -11.20
C PHE A 630 -8.87 -3.77 -11.58
N PHE A 631 -8.55 -2.49 -11.32
CA PHE A 631 -7.22 -1.93 -11.57
C PHE A 631 -6.31 -2.02 -10.34
N GLY A 632 -5.00 -1.92 -10.55
CA GLY A 632 -3.99 -1.91 -9.51
C GLY A 632 -3.06 -3.13 -9.56
N THR A 633 -1.94 -3.02 -8.88
CA THR A 633 -1.07 -4.19 -8.64
C THR A 633 -1.80 -5.27 -7.84
N SER A 634 -2.87 -4.92 -7.13
CA SER A 634 -3.81 -5.81 -6.44
C SER A 634 -4.51 -6.79 -7.39
N ALA A 635 -4.85 -6.35 -8.60
CA ALA A 635 -5.41 -7.22 -9.63
C ALA A 635 -4.33 -8.03 -10.36
N SER A 636 -3.14 -7.44 -10.53
CA SER A 636 -2.03 -8.10 -11.24
C SER A 636 -1.47 -9.29 -10.48
N ALA A 637 -1.36 -9.21 -9.17
CA ALA A 637 -0.79 -10.26 -8.34
C ALA A 637 -1.61 -11.57 -8.39
N PRO A 638 -2.96 -11.58 -8.21
CA PRO A 638 -3.76 -12.78 -8.30
C PRO A 638 -3.77 -13.41 -9.70
N HIS A 639 -3.70 -12.62 -10.77
CA HIS A 639 -3.54 -13.15 -12.12
C HIS A 639 -2.26 -13.98 -12.27
N VAL A 640 -1.12 -13.47 -11.78
CA VAL A 640 0.16 -14.19 -11.88
C VAL A 640 0.20 -15.38 -10.92
N ALA A 641 -0.39 -15.26 -9.73
CA ALA A 641 -0.53 -16.36 -8.78
C ALA A 641 -1.33 -17.53 -9.37
N ALA A 642 -2.38 -17.24 -10.12
CA ALA A 642 -3.16 -18.24 -10.82
C ALA A 642 -2.36 -19.00 -11.92
N VAL A 643 -1.43 -18.30 -12.60
CA VAL A 643 -0.50 -18.99 -13.52
C VAL A 643 0.38 -19.98 -12.78
N ALA A 644 0.84 -19.64 -11.56
CA ALA A 644 1.59 -20.61 -10.73
C ALA A 644 0.71 -21.81 -10.33
N ALA A 645 -0.58 -21.63 -10.11
CA ALA A 645 -1.51 -22.75 -9.88
C ALA A 645 -1.61 -23.68 -11.11
N LEU A 646 -1.68 -23.14 -12.34
CA LEU A 646 -1.63 -23.94 -13.57
C LEU A 646 -0.30 -24.72 -13.71
N MET A 647 0.82 -24.11 -13.30
CA MET A 647 2.14 -24.77 -13.32
C MET A 647 2.20 -25.93 -12.32
N LEU A 648 1.65 -25.75 -11.13
CA LEU A 648 1.61 -26.78 -10.08
C LEU A 648 0.62 -27.90 -10.37
N ASP A 649 -0.48 -27.63 -11.08
CA ASP A 649 -1.37 -28.65 -11.64
C ASP A 649 -0.59 -29.58 -12.60
N LYS A 650 0.21 -28.97 -13.51
CA LYS A 650 1.06 -29.76 -14.43
C LYS A 650 2.14 -30.57 -13.71
N ASN A 651 2.75 -30.01 -12.67
CA ASN A 651 3.74 -30.72 -11.85
C ASN A 651 3.67 -30.29 -10.37
N PRO A 652 2.97 -31.03 -9.52
CA PRO A 652 2.81 -30.70 -8.10
C PRO A 652 4.10 -30.84 -7.27
N LYS A 653 5.19 -31.33 -7.84
CA LYS A 653 6.52 -31.43 -7.20
C LYS A 653 7.42 -30.24 -7.52
N LEU A 654 6.94 -29.27 -8.28
CA LEU A 654 7.73 -28.11 -8.67
C LEU A 654 8.12 -27.29 -7.42
N ALA A 655 9.40 -27.01 -7.27
CA ALA A 655 9.87 -26.19 -6.15
C ALA A 655 9.51 -24.71 -6.37
N GLN A 656 9.28 -23.98 -5.28
CA GLN A 656 8.98 -22.53 -5.31
C GLN A 656 10.02 -21.74 -6.13
N SER A 657 11.30 -22.07 -5.97
CA SER A 657 12.38 -21.44 -6.75
C SER A 657 12.31 -21.75 -8.25
N GLN A 658 11.79 -22.91 -8.63
CA GLN A 658 11.56 -23.28 -10.04
C GLN A 658 10.33 -22.54 -10.58
N VAL A 659 9.25 -22.40 -9.79
CA VAL A 659 8.08 -21.59 -10.16
C VAL A 659 8.54 -20.15 -10.48
N ARG A 660 9.28 -19.52 -9.55
CA ARG A 660 9.85 -18.18 -9.76
C ARG A 660 10.68 -18.12 -11.05
N GLN A 661 11.64 -19.02 -11.20
CA GLN A 661 12.56 -19.01 -12.34
C GLN A 661 11.84 -19.17 -13.70
N ILE A 662 10.83 -20.04 -13.75
CA ILE A 662 10.04 -20.28 -14.96
C ILE A 662 9.19 -19.04 -15.29
N LEU A 663 8.52 -18.43 -14.29
CA LEU A 663 7.75 -17.19 -14.47
C LEU A 663 8.65 -16.06 -14.96
N GLU A 664 9.81 -15.83 -14.33
CA GLU A 664 10.77 -14.82 -14.73
C GLU A 664 11.30 -15.06 -16.15
N ASN A 665 11.58 -16.31 -16.51
CA ASN A 665 12.04 -16.65 -17.87
C ASN A 665 10.95 -16.38 -18.93
N SER A 666 9.69 -16.71 -18.63
CA SER A 666 8.56 -16.43 -19.54
C SER A 666 8.36 -14.93 -19.74
N ALA A 667 8.44 -14.17 -18.66
CA ALA A 667 8.30 -12.72 -18.67
C ALA A 667 9.48 -12.00 -19.36
N ALA A 668 10.71 -12.54 -19.22
CA ALA A 668 11.90 -11.97 -19.87
C ALA A 668 11.84 -11.99 -21.41
N ALA A 669 11.01 -12.85 -22.00
CA ALA A 669 10.71 -12.84 -23.43
C ALA A 669 9.77 -11.69 -23.85
N ARG A 670 9.10 -11.05 -22.86
CA ARG A 670 8.14 -9.95 -23.06
C ARG A 670 8.55 -8.72 -22.22
N PRO A 671 9.73 -8.11 -22.42
CA PRO A 671 10.27 -7.05 -21.58
C PRO A 671 9.48 -5.75 -21.76
N ILE A 672 9.15 -5.10 -20.63
CA ILE A 672 8.46 -3.80 -20.60
C ILE A 672 9.50 -2.68 -20.61
N LYS A 673 9.39 -1.76 -21.53
CA LYS A 673 10.37 -0.68 -21.78
C LYS A 673 9.81 0.72 -21.57
N GLN A 674 8.50 0.84 -21.38
CA GLN A 674 7.81 2.12 -21.33
C GLN A 674 6.73 2.13 -20.25
N ARG A 675 6.44 3.32 -19.73
CA ARG A 675 5.30 3.58 -18.85
C ARG A 675 4.16 4.20 -19.67
N PHE A 676 2.95 3.94 -19.21
CA PHE A 676 1.70 4.44 -19.74
C PHE A 676 1.03 5.31 -18.71
N THR A 677 0.54 6.51 -19.07
CA THR A 677 -0.23 7.33 -18.14
C THR A 677 -1.72 7.09 -18.34
N SER A 678 -2.40 6.67 -17.29
CA SER A 678 -3.84 6.43 -17.28
C SER A 678 -4.69 7.68 -17.47
N ALA A 679 -4.14 8.87 -17.20
CA ALA A 679 -4.86 10.13 -17.34
C ALA A 679 -4.88 10.70 -18.76
N ARG A 680 -3.89 10.35 -19.55
CA ARG A 680 -3.84 10.55 -21.01
C ARG A 680 -3.10 9.34 -21.57
N PRO A 681 -3.70 8.55 -22.45
CA PRO A 681 -3.02 7.38 -23.00
C PRO A 681 -1.86 7.82 -23.90
N ILE A 682 -0.83 8.33 -23.28
CA ILE A 682 0.42 8.78 -23.90
C ILE A 682 1.51 7.93 -23.28
N VAL A 683 2.26 7.23 -24.11
CA VAL A 683 3.51 6.60 -23.71
C VAL A 683 4.50 7.71 -23.39
N THR A 684 4.84 7.89 -22.12
CA THR A 684 5.51 9.11 -21.67
C THR A 684 7.00 8.95 -21.49
N ASN A 685 7.48 7.81 -20.99
CA ASN A 685 8.89 7.68 -20.64
C ASN A 685 9.43 6.28 -20.90
N ALA A 686 10.60 6.19 -21.50
CA ALA A 686 11.39 4.97 -21.50
C ALA A 686 11.80 4.63 -20.05
N ILE A 687 11.58 3.39 -19.65
CA ILE A 687 12.09 2.86 -18.38
C ILE A 687 13.60 2.70 -18.49
N THR A 688 14.34 3.25 -17.51
CA THR A 688 15.79 3.13 -17.46
C THR A 688 16.17 1.93 -16.62
N LEU A 689 17.01 1.06 -17.17
CA LEU A 689 17.59 -0.06 -16.43
C LEU A 689 18.59 0.45 -15.37
N ASP A 690 18.68 -0.24 -14.26
CA ASP A 690 19.70 0.04 -13.25
C ASP A 690 21.10 -0.09 -13.86
N PRO A 691 21.94 0.95 -13.77
CA PRO A 691 23.24 0.97 -14.45
C PRO A 691 24.24 -0.05 -13.91
N THR A 692 24.03 -0.52 -12.68
CA THR A 692 24.92 -1.46 -11.99
C THR A 692 24.54 -2.90 -12.27
N THR A 693 23.25 -3.21 -12.21
CA THR A 693 22.73 -4.57 -12.30
C THR A 693 22.11 -4.90 -13.64
N GLY A 694 21.78 -3.89 -14.45
CA GLY A 694 20.98 -4.03 -15.68
C GLY A 694 19.53 -4.44 -15.41
N TYR A 695 19.06 -4.42 -14.14
CA TYR A 695 17.72 -4.84 -13.76
C TYR A 695 16.70 -3.70 -13.93
N ASN A 696 15.49 -4.05 -14.30
CA ASN A 696 14.37 -3.12 -14.38
C ASN A 696 13.62 -3.09 -13.02
N PHE A 697 13.97 -2.16 -12.15
CA PHE A 697 13.30 -2.00 -10.86
C PHE A 697 11.88 -1.39 -10.93
N ASP A 698 11.41 -0.99 -12.10
CA ASP A 698 10.04 -0.50 -12.30
C ASP A 698 9.08 -1.64 -12.66
N ALA A 699 9.47 -2.53 -13.60
CA ALA A 699 8.59 -3.54 -14.19
C ALA A 699 9.03 -5.00 -13.98
N GLY A 700 10.13 -5.22 -13.27
CA GLY A 700 10.74 -6.54 -13.20
C GLY A 700 11.31 -6.98 -14.55
N VAL A 701 11.33 -8.29 -14.81
CA VAL A 701 11.88 -8.82 -16.07
C VAL A 701 10.93 -8.67 -17.25
N GLY A 702 9.63 -8.46 -17.03
CA GLY A 702 8.64 -8.25 -18.09
C GLY A 702 7.25 -8.76 -17.76
N LEU A 703 6.37 -8.81 -18.78
CA LEU A 703 5.00 -9.31 -18.66
C LEU A 703 4.99 -10.85 -18.74
N VAL A 704 4.36 -11.51 -17.78
CA VAL A 704 4.23 -12.98 -17.71
C VAL A 704 3.51 -13.51 -18.96
N ASP A 705 4.00 -14.65 -19.47
CA ASP A 705 3.37 -15.46 -20.51
C ASP A 705 3.03 -16.84 -19.95
N ALA A 706 1.75 -17.07 -19.67
CA ALA A 706 1.30 -18.32 -19.05
C ALA A 706 1.51 -19.55 -19.94
N ASP A 707 1.30 -19.40 -21.26
CA ASP A 707 1.52 -20.53 -22.19
C ASP A 707 2.99 -20.95 -22.24
N ALA A 708 3.90 -19.96 -22.30
CA ALA A 708 5.34 -20.24 -22.20
C ALA A 708 5.73 -20.79 -20.85
N ALA A 709 5.22 -20.22 -19.73
CA ALA A 709 5.54 -20.68 -18.39
C ALA A 709 5.07 -22.12 -18.15
N VAL A 710 3.79 -22.42 -18.41
CA VAL A 710 3.23 -23.76 -18.22
C VAL A 710 3.90 -24.76 -19.16
N SER A 711 4.19 -24.38 -20.40
CA SER A 711 4.89 -25.27 -21.36
C SER A 711 6.29 -25.65 -20.87
N ALA A 712 7.01 -24.73 -20.22
CA ALA A 712 8.36 -24.95 -19.68
C ALA A 712 8.40 -25.80 -18.39
N VAL A 713 7.27 -26.07 -17.76
CA VAL A 713 7.22 -26.95 -16.56
C VAL A 713 7.63 -28.37 -16.95
N PRO A 714 8.66 -28.96 -16.30
CA PRO A 714 9.07 -30.34 -16.56
C PRO A 714 7.97 -31.32 -16.17
N ALA A 715 7.98 -32.50 -16.78
CA ALA A 715 7.09 -33.57 -16.38
C ALA A 715 7.32 -33.96 -14.90
N PRO A 716 6.28 -34.42 -14.16
CA PRO A 716 6.34 -34.78 -12.74
C PRO A 716 7.36 -35.86 -12.38
#